data_10d9efaee62a587b1de6a26eb0dc8d4d
#
_entry.id   10d9efaee62a587b1de6a26eb0dc8d4d
#
_cell.length_a   1.000
_cell.length_b   1.000
_cell.length_c   1.000
_cell.angle_alpha   90.00
_cell.angle_beta   90.00
_cell.angle_gamma   90.00
#
_symmetry.space_group_name_H-M   'P 1'
#
loop_
_entity.id
_entity.type
_entity.pdbx_description
1 polymer ?
#
loop_
_entity_poly.entity_id
_entity_poly.type
_entity_poly.pdbx_seq_one_letter_code
_entity_poly.pdbx_strand_id
1 'polypeptide(L)'
;MGGREQTRTYSRKDSVVFRKTDEPFGGLSNMAGGYPIQVNGVRILTSEALYQVCRFPHLPDVQKLIIGQISPMTAKMRSKPYRKDSRPDWDQVRVRIMSWSLRMKLANNWNTFSALLLKTGERPIVEESRKDDFWGAKVVDDGDTLVGMNVLGRLLMELREQVKQQGRDAALDVAPPDIPQFLLFGRPIEVAASAPAPQVADVQEQGSLFGGDVAVSVEPAAPPAPTSAYPSYRPARMRWLPPVPEHWNEQRAKTFFREVDDRSRTGQEELLSVSHLTGVTPRSQKNVTMFKAASYVGSKLCQPGDIVINTLWAWMAALGASRHTGIVSPAYGVYRPHRADSFNPAYLDYLLRTHAYTAEYIGRSTGIRASRLRLYPNQFLDIALLQPPRPEQDQIVAYLRAQDAHIARFIKAKRDLIALLTEQKLRIIDHAVTRGLDAAVALKPSGIDWLGEVPAHWEVKPLKRWVRLNARALGEKTNPDFEFRYVDIGSVQTGRLSKELERIRFEAAPSRARRVLRRGDTIISTVRTYLKAIWYVNESADDLIASTGFAVLTPGKGVEPEYLGFVIQSSAFVNRITANSIGIAYPAIAETVLGRFPVVMPPTVAEQQAIVTHIKAESVPLDTAIEQALAEIKLIREYRDRLIADAVTGQVDLRGWQPGSDDAVSDDYLAALGGDDADPAEEDADGDE
;
A
#
# COMPACT_ATOMS: atom_id res chain seq x y z
N MET A 1 38.34 -0.72 -24.87
CA MET A 1 36.93 -0.34 -24.66
C MET A 1 35.93 -0.94 -25.65
N GLY A 2 36.33 -1.85 -26.55
CA GLY A 2 35.50 -2.32 -27.67
C GLY A 2 34.59 -3.51 -27.48
N GLY A 3 34.50 -4.11 -26.29
CA GLY A 3 33.76 -5.37 -26.11
C GLY A 3 32.36 -5.26 -25.40
N ARG A 4 31.99 -4.09 -24.88
CA ARG A 4 30.76 -3.92 -24.10
C ARG A 4 29.53 -3.47 -24.93
N GLU A 5 29.71 -3.04 -26.16
CA GLU A 5 28.61 -2.48 -26.99
C GLU A 5 28.10 -3.45 -28.07
N GLN A 6 28.46 -4.73 -28.01
CA GLN A 6 27.95 -5.72 -28.95
C GLN A 6 26.66 -6.35 -28.41
N THR A 7 25.63 -6.36 -29.25
CA THR A 7 24.40 -7.13 -29.04
C THR A 7 24.73 -8.62 -28.92
N ARG A 8 24.14 -9.29 -27.91
CA ARG A 8 24.33 -10.71 -27.65
C ARG A 8 22.98 -11.42 -27.53
N THR A 9 23.03 -12.71 -27.78
CA THR A 9 21.88 -13.61 -27.64
C THR A 9 22.09 -14.48 -26.40
N TYR A 10 21.04 -14.62 -25.59
CA TYR A 10 21.04 -15.42 -24.36
C TYR A 10 19.89 -16.41 -24.40
N SER A 11 20.13 -17.64 -23.94
CA SER A 11 19.07 -18.63 -23.72
C SER A 11 18.47 -18.44 -22.31
N ARG A 12 17.16 -18.36 -22.20
CA ARG A 12 16.47 -18.23 -20.92
C ARG A 12 16.75 -19.42 -20.00
N LYS A 13 16.85 -20.65 -20.55
CA LYS A 13 17.12 -21.89 -19.80
C LYS A 13 18.49 -21.90 -19.15
N ASP A 14 19.48 -21.34 -19.84
CA ASP A 14 20.87 -21.37 -19.41
C ASP A 14 21.28 -20.11 -18.64
N SER A 15 20.40 -19.13 -18.51
CA SER A 15 20.67 -17.84 -17.89
C SER A 15 19.89 -17.63 -16.60
N VAL A 16 20.39 -16.76 -15.74
CA VAL A 16 19.64 -16.18 -14.63
C VAL A 16 18.95 -14.92 -15.16
N VAL A 17 17.66 -15.02 -15.43
CA VAL A 17 16.86 -13.93 -15.97
C VAL A 17 16.03 -13.31 -14.84
N PHE A 18 16.05 -11.99 -14.73
CA PHE A 18 15.18 -11.24 -13.83
C PHE A 18 14.58 -10.03 -14.56
N ARG A 19 13.38 -9.66 -14.20
CA ARG A 19 12.63 -8.55 -14.76
C ARG A 19 12.02 -7.66 -13.72
N LYS A 20 11.49 -8.26 -12.64
CA LYS A 20 10.88 -7.56 -11.52
C LYS A 20 11.74 -7.70 -10.27
N THR A 21 11.59 -6.74 -9.36
CA THR A 21 12.37 -6.70 -8.11
C THR A 21 11.91 -7.71 -7.06
N ASP A 22 10.70 -8.26 -7.20
CA ASP A 22 10.08 -9.28 -6.35
C ASP A 22 10.36 -10.73 -6.81
N GLU A 23 11.04 -10.93 -7.95
CA GLU A 23 11.47 -12.24 -8.43
C GLU A 23 12.67 -12.78 -7.64
N PRO A 24 12.96 -14.10 -7.68
CA PRO A 24 14.05 -14.71 -6.89
C PRO A 24 15.42 -14.07 -7.05
N PHE A 25 15.72 -13.47 -8.20
CA PHE A 25 16.94 -12.72 -8.49
C PHE A 25 16.67 -11.21 -8.69
N GLY A 26 15.49 -10.74 -8.35
CA GLY A 26 15.08 -9.34 -8.51
C GLY A 26 15.97 -8.35 -7.75
N GLY A 27 16.60 -8.78 -6.65
CA GLY A 27 17.61 -8.01 -5.92
C GLY A 27 18.84 -7.62 -6.73
N LEU A 28 19.12 -8.29 -7.86
CA LEU A 28 20.19 -7.92 -8.80
C LEU A 28 19.86 -6.65 -9.58
N SER A 29 18.59 -6.32 -9.75
CA SER A 29 18.15 -5.10 -10.44
C SER A 29 18.70 -3.84 -9.75
N ASN A 30 19.06 -2.86 -10.56
CA ASN A 30 19.39 -1.52 -10.07
C ASN A 30 18.18 -0.83 -9.41
N MET A 31 16.99 -1.25 -9.81
CA MET A 31 15.71 -0.80 -9.24
C MET A 31 15.32 -1.50 -7.93
N ALA A 32 16.12 -2.45 -7.42
CA ALA A 32 15.78 -3.16 -6.20
C ALA A 32 15.94 -2.29 -4.96
N GLY A 33 14.90 -2.24 -4.13
CA GLY A 33 14.94 -1.69 -2.78
C GLY A 33 15.63 -2.66 -1.79
N GLY A 34 15.83 -2.20 -0.54
CA GLY A 34 16.43 -3.03 0.52
C GLY A 34 17.96 -3.07 0.51
N TYR A 35 18.62 -2.28 -0.35
CA TYR A 35 20.08 -2.17 -0.45
C TYR A 35 20.53 -0.71 -0.30
N PRO A 36 20.42 -0.11 0.91
CA PRO A 36 20.84 1.26 1.14
C PRO A 36 22.35 1.43 0.98
N ILE A 37 22.75 2.62 0.52
CA ILE A 37 24.13 2.97 0.20
C ILE A 37 24.49 4.24 0.95
N GLN A 38 25.70 4.32 1.52
CA GLN A 38 26.27 5.53 2.12
C GLN A 38 27.31 6.14 1.18
N VAL A 39 27.18 7.45 0.91
CA VAL A 39 28.14 8.23 0.12
C VAL A 39 28.34 9.57 0.79
N ASN A 40 29.57 9.92 1.19
CA ASN A 40 29.88 11.16 1.91
C ASN A 40 28.97 11.40 3.13
N GLY A 41 28.62 10.34 3.89
CA GLY A 41 27.69 10.43 5.02
C GLY A 41 26.21 10.52 4.64
N VAL A 42 25.89 10.59 3.34
CA VAL A 42 24.50 10.67 2.86
C VAL A 42 23.97 9.28 2.59
N ARG A 43 22.82 8.94 3.20
CA ARG A 43 22.12 7.67 2.96
C ARG A 43 21.27 7.75 1.71
N ILE A 44 21.52 6.88 0.75
CA ILE A 44 20.81 6.77 -0.52
C ILE A 44 20.15 5.38 -0.58
N LEU A 45 18.84 5.33 -0.78
CA LEU A 45 18.07 4.10 -0.58
C LEU A 45 18.25 3.02 -1.65
N THR A 46 18.69 3.41 -2.87
CA THR A 46 18.83 2.46 -3.98
C THR A 46 19.98 2.84 -4.90
N SER A 47 20.56 1.85 -5.59
CA SER A 47 21.59 2.08 -6.61
C SER A 47 21.07 2.87 -7.82
N GLU A 48 19.76 2.80 -8.13
CA GLU A 48 19.16 3.64 -9.16
C GLU A 48 19.16 5.11 -8.76
N ALA A 49 18.80 5.45 -7.52
CA ALA A 49 18.85 6.81 -7.03
C ALA A 49 20.28 7.36 -7.09
N LEU A 50 21.28 6.59 -6.64
CA LEU A 50 22.69 6.95 -6.74
C LEU A 50 23.14 7.18 -8.19
N TYR A 51 22.75 6.30 -9.08
CA TYR A 51 23.05 6.44 -10.52
C TYR A 51 22.44 7.71 -11.12
N GLN A 52 21.18 8.01 -10.79
CA GLN A 52 20.50 9.21 -11.29
C GLN A 52 21.10 10.51 -10.71
N VAL A 53 21.52 10.52 -9.46
CA VAL A 53 22.17 11.67 -8.80
C VAL A 53 23.48 12.04 -9.46
N CYS A 54 24.29 11.06 -9.85
CA CYS A 54 25.56 11.30 -10.54
C CYS A 54 25.40 11.89 -11.94
N ARG A 55 24.17 11.94 -12.46
CA ARG A 55 23.82 12.59 -13.71
C ARG A 55 23.85 14.12 -13.61
N PHE A 56 23.65 14.67 -12.39
CA PHE A 56 23.45 16.10 -12.15
C PHE A 56 24.45 16.66 -11.13
N PRO A 57 25.77 16.51 -11.33
CA PRO A 57 26.77 16.94 -10.33
C PRO A 57 26.77 18.45 -10.06
N HIS A 58 26.29 19.25 -11.00
CA HIS A 58 26.21 20.70 -10.94
C HIS A 58 24.85 21.24 -10.45
N LEU A 59 23.90 20.36 -10.10
CA LEU A 59 22.56 20.71 -9.63
C LEU A 59 22.27 20.07 -8.26
N PRO A 60 22.82 20.61 -7.15
CA PRO A 60 22.63 20.02 -5.81
C PRO A 60 21.18 19.86 -5.40
N ASP A 61 20.29 20.78 -5.78
CA ASP A 61 18.86 20.69 -5.43
C ASP A 61 18.14 19.57 -6.20
N VAL A 62 18.52 19.32 -7.45
CA VAL A 62 18.02 18.14 -8.18
C VAL A 62 18.55 16.84 -7.56
N GLN A 63 19.79 16.84 -7.08
CA GLN A 63 20.34 15.71 -6.34
C GLN A 63 19.58 15.44 -5.06
N LYS A 64 19.25 16.47 -4.26
CA LYS A 64 18.41 16.36 -3.05
C LYS A 64 17.02 15.82 -3.39
N LEU A 65 16.40 16.36 -4.45
CA LEU A 65 15.09 15.91 -4.93
C LEU A 65 15.08 14.42 -5.30
N ILE A 66 16.14 13.91 -5.92
CA ILE A 66 16.26 12.49 -6.31
C ILE A 66 16.51 11.60 -5.10
N ILE A 67 17.41 12.01 -4.18
CA ILE A 67 17.77 11.24 -2.98
C ILE A 67 16.61 11.17 -2.00
N GLY A 68 15.83 12.23 -1.86
CA GLY A 68 14.65 12.27 -1.00
C GLY A 68 13.52 11.32 -1.43
N GLN A 69 13.67 10.57 -2.53
CA GLN A 69 12.66 9.63 -2.99
C GLN A 69 12.83 8.26 -2.33
N ILE A 70 11.73 7.71 -1.82
CA ILE A 70 11.70 6.40 -1.15
C ILE A 70 11.78 5.25 -2.17
N SER A 71 11.24 5.44 -3.38
CA SER A 71 11.19 4.44 -4.44
C SER A 71 12.21 4.72 -5.55
N PRO A 72 12.92 3.69 -6.08
CA PRO A 72 13.82 3.85 -7.22
C PRO A 72 13.09 4.33 -8.47
N MET A 73 11.82 3.96 -8.64
CA MET A 73 10.99 4.41 -9.74
C MET A 73 10.71 5.92 -9.64
N THR A 74 10.36 6.41 -8.44
CA THR A 74 10.13 7.84 -8.22
C THR A 74 11.42 8.65 -8.36
N ALA A 75 12.56 8.15 -7.89
CA ALA A 75 13.87 8.76 -8.10
C ALA A 75 14.16 8.93 -9.60
N LYS A 76 13.93 7.89 -10.38
CA LYS A 76 14.04 7.90 -11.85
C LYS A 76 13.05 8.88 -12.51
N MET A 77 11.80 8.91 -12.04
CA MET A 77 10.77 9.82 -12.55
C MET A 77 11.11 11.28 -12.25
N ARG A 78 11.59 11.59 -11.04
CA ARG A 78 12.01 12.93 -10.63
C ARG A 78 13.24 13.44 -11.41
N SER A 79 14.10 12.57 -11.87
CA SER A 79 15.22 12.94 -12.73
C SER A 79 14.80 13.30 -14.17
N LYS A 80 13.63 12.83 -14.65
CA LYS A 80 13.20 12.99 -16.05
C LYS A 80 13.08 14.44 -16.53
N PRO A 81 12.44 15.37 -15.79
CA PRO A 81 12.30 16.76 -16.22
C PRO A 81 13.64 17.44 -16.48
N TYR A 82 14.69 17.05 -15.75
CA TYR A 82 16.03 17.64 -15.80
C TYR A 82 16.97 16.95 -16.77
N ARG A 83 16.50 16.02 -17.62
CA ARG A 83 17.35 15.28 -18.56
C ARG A 83 18.12 16.16 -19.53
N LYS A 84 17.57 17.32 -19.88
CA LYS A 84 18.24 18.31 -20.73
C LYS A 84 19.45 18.93 -20.05
N ASP A 85 19.42 18.98 -18.72
CA ASP A 85 20.45 19.54 -17.86
C ASP A 85 21.41 18.45 -17.34
N SER A 86 21.45 17.29 -17.99
CA SER A 86 22.42 16.23 -17.66
C SER A 86 23.84 16.74 -17.90
N ARG A 87 24.81 16.20 -17.12
CA ARG A 87 26.23 16.45 -17.41
C ARG A 87 26.54 16.18 -18.88
N PRO A 88 27.37 17.02 -19.57
CA PRO A 88 27.60 16.94 -21.02
C PRO A 88 28.19 15.60 -21.50
N ASP A 89 29.00 14.96 -20.68
CA ASP A 89 29.69 13.70 -20.97
C ASP A 89 28.86 12.45 -20.51
N TRP A 90 27.56 12.62 -20.21
CA TRP A 90 26.72 11.55 -19.64
C TRP A 90 26.80 10.23 -20.40
N ASP A 91 26.66 10.26 -21.70
CA ASP A 91 26.64 9.03 -22.51
C ASP A 91 27.99 8.30 -22.52
N GLN A 92 29.09 9.02 -22.27
CA GLN A 92 30.43 8.46 -22.18
C GLN A 92 30.74 7.85 -20.82
N VAL A 93 30.16 8.44 -19.74
CA VAL A 93 30.47 8.06 -18.37
C VAL A 93 29.41 7.18 -17.68
N ARG A 94 28.18 7.11 -18.21
CA ARG A 94 27.04 6.42 -17.59
C ARG A 94 27.30 4.95 -17.23
N VAL A 95 28.06 4.22 -18.03
CA VAL A 95 28.39 2.81 -17.75
C VAL A 95 29.38 2.71 -16.58
N ARG A 96 30.37 3.62 -16.51
CA ARG A 96 31.32 3.67 -15.39
C ARG A 96 30.62 4.05 -14.09
N ILE A 97 29.66 4.97 -14.13
CA ILE A 97 28.83 5.37 -12.98
C ILE A 97 27.96 4.21 -12.53
N MET A 98 27.33 3.46 -13.45
CA MET A 98 26.54 2.28 -13.08
C MET A 98 27.40 1.20 -12.42
N SER A 99 28.57 0.91 -13.01
CA SER A 99 29.53 -0.05 -12.42
C SER A 99 29.93 0.35 -11.01
N TRP A 100 30.23 1.63 -10.78
CA TRP A 100 30.55 2.15 -9.46
C TRP A 100 29.35 2.06 -8.51
N SER A 101 28.15 2.41 -8.95
CA SER A 101 26.93 2.31 -8.14
C SER A 101 26.63 0.87 -7.68
N LEU A 102 26.91 -0.13 -8.53
CA LEU A 102 26.77 -1.55 -8.18
C LEU A 102 27.84 -2.00 -7.18
N ARG A 103 29.07 -1.50 -7.31
CA ARG A 103 30.15 -1.76 -6.34
C ARG A 103 29.82 -1.12 -4.98
N MET A 104 29.28 0.10 -4.97
CA MET A 104 28.78 0.74 -3.75
C MET A 104 27.63 -0.04 -3.12
N LYS A 105 26.70 -0.57 -3.93
CA LYS A 105 25.64 -1.46 -3.46
C LYS A 105 26.21 -2.71 -2.79
N LEU A 106 27.23 -3.34 -3.39
CA LEU A 106 27.91 -4.50 -2.84
C LEU A 106 28.63 -4.17 -1.53
N ALA A 107 29.43 -3.10 -1.51
CA ALA A 107 30.23 -2.71 -0.35
C ALA A 107 29.34 -2.41 0.88
N ASN A 108 28.23 -1.73 0.69
CA ASN A 108 27.31 -1.37 1.78
C ASN A 108 26.38 -2.53 2.19
N ASN A 109 26.23 -3.56 1.37
CA ASN A 109 25.29 -4.68 1.62
C ASN A 109 25.96 -6.03 1.36
N TRP A 110 27.20 -6.20 1.82
CA TRP A 110 28.02 -7.36 1.51
C TRP A 110 27.30 -8.68 1.75
N ASN A 111 26.80 -8.93 2.96
CA ASN A 111 26.25 -10.23 3.35
C ASN A 111 25.07 -10.68 2.47
N THR A 112 24.20 -9.75 2.11
CA THR A 112 22.97 -10.04 1.34
C THR A 112 23.20 -10.02 -0.16
N PHE A 113 23.96 -9.03 -0.65
CA PHE A 113 24.14 -8.84 -2.09
C PHE A 113 25.21 -9.78 -2.68
N SER A 114 26.31 -10.05 -1.97
CA SER A 114 27.31 -11.04 -2.41
C SER A 114 26.72 -12.44 -2.49
N ALA A 115 25.93 -12.85 -1.48
CA ALA A 115 25.25 -14.14 -1.48
C ALA A 115 24.29 -14.29 -2.68
N LEU A 116 23.54 -13.21 -3.02
CA LEU A 116 22.67 -13.22 -4.19
C LEU A 116 23.44 -13.31 -5.51
N LEU A 117 24.56 -12.59 -5.65
CA LEU A 117 25.45 -12.68 -6.80
C LEU A 117 26.04 -14.08 -6.97
N LEU A 118 26.57 -14.66 -5.89
CA LEU A 118 27.20 -15.99 -5.93
C LEU A 118 26.19 -17.10 -6.21
N LYS A 119 24.92 -16.95 -5.79
CA LYS A 119 23.83 -17.90 -6.09
C LYS A 119 23.55 -18.02 -7.59
N THR A 120 23.97 -17.09 -8.42
CA THR A 120 23.84 -17.19 -9.88
C THR A 120 24.79 -18.24 -10.50
N GLY A 121 25.81 -18.74 -9.77
CA GLY A 121 26.81 -19.70 -10.23
C GLY A 121 27.62 -19.14 -11.39
N GLU A 122 27.79 -19.95 -12.46
CA GLU A 122 28.48 -19.55 -13.69
C GLU A 122 27.54 -19.06 -14.80
N ARG A 123 26.22 -19.09 -14.52
CA ARG A 123 25.22 -18.76 -15.53
C ARG A 123 25.28 -17.27 -15.93
N PRO A 124 25.01 -16.96 -17.20
CA PRO A 124 24.81 -15.58 -17.62
C PRO A 124 23.71 -14.89 -16.81
N ILE A 125 23.92 -13.63 -16.45
CA ILE A 125 22.93 -12.81 -15.77
C ILE A 125 22.31 -11.86 -16.80
N VAL A 126 20.97 -11.87 -16.92
CA VAL A 126 20.26 -11.10 -17.93
C VAL A 126 19.10 -10.31 -17.30
N GLU A 127 19.11 -8.99 -17.50
CA GLU A 127 17.93 -8.18 -17.19
C GLU A 127 16.97 -8.24 -18.37
N GLU A 128 15.77 -8.82 -18.16
CA GLU A 128 14.73 -8.79 -19.18
C GLU A 128 14.06 -7.42 -19.24
N SER A 129 14.07 -6.79 -20.40
CA SER A 129 13.39 -5.52 -20.62
C SER A 129 12.51 -5.56 -21.88
N ARG A 130 11.31 -4.95 -21.81
CA ARG A 130 10.44 -4.83 -22.97
C ARG A 130 10.85 -3.72 -23.93
N LYS A 131 11.55 -2.69 -23.44
CA LYS A 131 11.83 -1.46 -24.20
C LYS A 131 13.31 -1.13 -24.33
N ASP A 132 14.14 -1.61 -23.41
CA ASP A 132 15.55 -1.23 -23.27
C ASP A 132 16.44 -2.43 -23.62
N ASP A 133 17.13 -2.37 -24.74
CA ASP A 133 18.08 -3.37 -25.21
C ASP A 133 19.55 -3.00 -24.93
N PHE A 134 19.77 -1.80 -24.36
CA PHE A 134 21.09 -1.38 -23.90
C PHE A 134 21.41 -1.93 -22.50
N TRP A 135 20.59 -1.57 -21.48
CA TRP A 135 20.80 -2.06 -20.12
C TRP A 135 20.42 -3.52 -19.96
N GLY A 136 19.37 -3.97 -20.62
CA GLY A 136 18.86 -5.33 -20.58
C GLY A 136 18.86 -6.03 -21.95
N ALA A 137 17.99 -7.05 -22.08
CA ALA A 137 17.74 -7.77 -23.31
C ALA A 137 16.24 -7.96 -23.53
N LYS A 138 15.80 -7.95 -24.78
CA LYS A 138 14.40 -8.13 -25.21
C LYS A 138 14.15 -9.59 -25.55
N VAL A 139 12.96 -10.09 -25.22
CA VAL A 139 12.52 -11.42 -25.63
C VAL A 139 12.21 -11.40 -27.13
N VAL A 140 12.69 -12.41 -27.84
CA VAL A 140 12.35 -12.66 -29.25
C VAL A 140 11.13 -13.60 -29.32
N ASP A 141 10.51 -13.72 -30.50
CA ASP A 141 9.21 -14.36 -30.76
C ASP A 141 9.06 -15.81 -30.23
N ASP A 142 10.15 -16.54 -29.98
CA ASP A 142 10.14 -17.88 -29.41
C ASP A 142 9.91 -17.93 -27.87
N GLY A 143 10.00 -16.76 -27.19
CA GLY A 143 9.87 -16.65 -25.73
C GLY A 143 11.08 -17.15 -24.92
N ASP A 144 11.93 -17.98 -25.50
CA ASP A 144 13.10 -18.61 -24.87
C ASP A 144 14.41 -17.84 -25.12
N THR A 145 14.45 -17.00 -26.14
CA THR A 145 15.63 -16.25 -26.56
C THR A 145 15.53 -14.77 -26.18
N LEU A 146 16.60 -14.26 -25.56
CA LEU A 146 16.75 -12.84 -25.23
C LEU A 146 17.87 -12.22 -26.02
N VAL A 147 17.64 -11.06 -26.64
CA VAL A 147 18.59 -10.35 -27.48
C VAL A 147 18.76 -8.91 -27.01
N GLY A 148 20.01 -8.50 -26.75
CA GLY A 148 20.33 -7.15 -26.29
C GLY A 148 21.80 -6.98 -25.92
N MET A 149 22.20 -5.75 -25.63
CA MET A 149 23.54 -5.47 -25.11
C MET A 149 23.71 -5.95 -23.65
N ASN A 150 22.62 -5.95 -22.87
CA ASN A 150 22.56 -6.43 -21.50
C ASN A 150 23.71 -5.90 -20.62
N VAL A 151 23.97 -4.60 -20.70
CA VAL A 151 25.11 -3.97 -20.01
C VAL A 151 25.03 -4.18 -18.50
N LEU A 152 23.82 -4.07 -17.89
CA LEU A 152 23.65 -4.31 -16.44
C LEU A 152 24.02 -5.74 -16.06
N GLY A 153 23.50 -6.75 -16.78
CA GLY A 153 23.81 -8.15 -16.51
C GLY A 153 25.31 -8.45 -16.63
N ARG A 154 25.97 -7.82 -17.58
CA ARG A 154 27.44 -7.97 -17.77
C ARG A 154 28.25 -7.33 -16.66
N LEU A 155 27.85 -6.16 -16.16
CA LEU A 155 28.47 -5.54 -14.99
C LEU A 155 28.29 -6.39 -13.74
N LEU A 156 27.12 -7.02 -13.57
CA LEU A 156 26.86 -7.95 -12.47
C LEU A 156 27.71 -9.23 -12.57
N MET A 157 27.91 -9.76 -13.77
CA MET A 157 28.83 -10.91 -13.97
C MET A 157 30.27 -10.53 -13.66
N GLU A 158 30.74 -9.37 -14.12
CA GLU A 158 32.08 -8.86 -13.78
C GLU A 158 32.23 -8.69 -12.25
N LEU A 159 31.22 -8.13 -11.59
CA LEU A 159 31.21 -7.94 -10.14
C LEU A 159 31.21 -9.29 -9.39
N ARG A 160 30.46 -10.29 -9.89
CA ARG A 160 30.47 -11.66 -9.35
C ARG A 160 31.86 -12.27 -9.37
N GLU A 161 32.56 -12.17 -10.50
CA GLU A 161 33.93 -12.70 -10.64
C GLU A 161 34.91 -11.96 -9.74
N GLN A 162 34.76 -10.65 -9.53
CA GLN A 162 35.54 -9.90 -8.54
C GLN A 162 35.32 -10.42 -7.13
N VAL A 163 34.05 -10.69 -6.73
CA VAL A 163 33.72 -11.26 -5.42
C VAL A 163 34.37 -12.63 -5.21
N LYS A 164 34.40 -13.48 -6.25
CA LYS A 164 35.04 -14.80 -6.17
C LYS A 164 36.57 -14.74 -6.03
N GLN A 165 37.20 -13.79 -6.73
CA GLN A 165 38.66 -13.71 -6.79
C GLN A 165 39.31 -12.93 -5.66
N GLN A 166 38.66 -11.84 -5.22
CA GLN A 166 39.29 -10.84 -4.35
C GLN A 166 38.77 -10.88 -2.90
N GLY A 167 37.67 -11.60 -2.63
CA GLY A 167 37.09 -11.68 -1.31
C GLY A 167 36.45 -10.37 -0.82
N ARG A 168 36.18 -10.31 0.49
CA ARG A 168 35.42 -9.23 1.13
C ARG A 168 36.21 -7.91 1.18
N ASP A 169 37.43 -7.96 1.65
CA ASP A 169 38.19 -6.73 2.02
C ASP A 169 38.49 -5.86 0.79
N ALA A 170 38.81 -6.44 -0.35
CA ALA A 170 39.03 -5.72 -1.58
C ALA A 170 37.71 -5.18 -2.22
N ALA A 171 36.57 -5.76 -1.89
CA ALA A 171 35.28 -5.29 -2.37
C ALA A 171 34.69 -4.14 -1.53
N LEU A 172 35.20 -3.92 -0.31
CA LEU A 172 34.75 -2.84 0.57
C LEU A 172 35.40 -1.49 0.28
N ASP A 173 36.59 -1.48 -0.35
CA ASP A 173 37.29 -0.27 -0.74
C ASP A 173 36.86 0.16 -2.16
N VAL A 174 35.86 1.06 -2.22
CA VAL A 174 35.27 1.51 -3.49
C VAL A 174 35.65 2.96 -3.78
N ALA A 175 36.76 3.12 -4.54
CA ALA A 175 37.16 4.45 -5.03
C ALA A 175 36.12 5.00 -6.04
N PRO A 176 35.84 6.32 -6.03
CA PRO A 176 35.04 6.97 -7.06
C PRO A 176 35.72 6.80 -8.43
N PRO A 177 34.95 6.71 -9.51
CA PRO A 177 35.52 6.62 -10.84
C PRO A 177 36.24 7.95 -11.19
N ASP A 178 37.35 7.85 -11.95
CA ASP A 178 38.04 9.03 -12.49
C ASP A 178 37.15 9.69 -13.57
N ILE A 179 36.25 10.56 -13.10
CA ILE A 179 35.29 11.31 -13.90
C ILE A 179 35.34 12.78 -13.44
N PRO A 180 35.53 13.75 -14.34
CA PRO A 180 35.57 15.16 -13.97
C PRO A 180 34.29 15.58 -13.24
N GLN A 181 34.44 16.43 -12.20
CA GLN A 181 33.31 16.94 -11.41
C GLN A 181 32.36 15.82 -10.90
N PHE A 182 32.91 14.80 -10.29
CA PHE A 182 32.12 13.73 -9.69
C PHE A 182 31.72 14.15 -8.26
N LEU A 183 30.62 14.92 -8.18
CA LEU A 183 30.20 15.65 -6.98
C LEU A 183 28.86 15.14 -6.45
N LEU A 184 28.74 15.15 -5.11
CA LEU A 184 27.48 15.00 -4.39
C LEU A 184 27.25 16.25 -3.53
N PHE A 185 26.20 17.00 -3.78
CA PHE A 185 25.87 18.28 -3.12
C PHE A 185 27.00 19.30 -3.21
N GLY A 186 27.67 19.36 -4.36
CA GLY A 186 28.79 20.27 -4.60
C GLY A 186 30.14 19.85 -3.97
N ARG A 187 30.20 18.70 -3.30
CA ARG A 187 31.41 18.14 -2.69
C ARG A 187 31.91 16.94 -3.50
N PRO A 188 33.23 16.78 -3.68
CA PRO A 188 33.77 15.57 -4.30
C PRO A 188 33.33 14.31 -3.56
N ILE A 189 33.01 13.26 -4.33
CA ILE A 189 32.71 11.96 -3.72
C ILE A 189 34.04 11.33 -3.30
N GLU A 190 34.14 10.99 -2.02
CA GLU A 190 35.33 10.40 -1.40
C GLU A 190 35.29 8.87 -1.51
N VAL A 191 36.43 8.24 -1.28
CA VAL A 191 36.54 6.77 -1.19
C VAL A 191 35.64 6.29 -0.05
N ALA A 192 34.77 5.35 -0.34
CA ALA A 192 34.01 4.68 0.71
C ALA A 192 34.94 3.74 1.48
N ALA A 193 35.57 4.25 2.53
CA ALA A 193 36.27 3.38 3.48
C ALA A 193 35.25 2.66 4.36
N SER A 194 35.48 1.39 4.65
CA SER A 194 34.72 0.60 5.62
C SER A 194 34.63 1.37 6.93
N ALA A 195 33.46 1.91 7.25
CA ALA A 195 33.24 2.55 8.53
C ALA A 195 33.35 1.51 9.65
N PRO A 196 34.21 1.70 10.67
CA PRO A 196 34.05 0.99 11.93
C PRO A 196 32.68 1.36 12.53
N ALA A 197 32.14 0.44 13.31
CA ALA A 197 30.88 0.66 14.02
C ALA A 197 30.87 2.02 14.72
N PRO A 198 29.81 2.83 14.63
CA PRO A 198 29.80 4.20 15.12
C PRO A 198 29.98 4.21 16.64
N GLN A 199 31.09 4.80 17.09
CA GLN A 199 31.21 5.34 18.43
C GLN A 199 30.41 6.64 18.48
N VAL A 200 29.53 6.75 19.45
CA VAL A 200 28.74 7.93 19.76
C VAL A 200 29.69 9.09 20.13
N ALA A 201 29.69 10.13 19.35
CA ALA A 201 30.31 11.40 19.71
C ALA A 201 29.30 12.52 19.50
N ASP A 202 29.18 13.34 20.54
CA ASP A 202 28.29 14.48 20.69
C ASP A 202 28.29 15.44 19.49
N VAL A 203 27.11 15.81 19.02
CA VAL A 203 26.93 16.95 18.11
C VAL A 203 26.37 18.12 18.93
N GLN A 204 27.22 19.08 19.18
CA GLN A 204 26.83 20.40 19.67
C GLN A 204 26.05 21.17 18.62
N GLU A 205 25.05 21.88 19.12
CA GLU A 205 24.20 22.83 18.42
C GLU A 205 25.00 23.86 17.59
N GLN A 206 24.61 24.03 16.32
CA GLN A 206 24.87 25.29 15.63
C GLN A 206 23.54 25.89 15.14
N GLY A 207 23.40 27.14 15.60
CA GLY A 207 22.19 27.90 15.61
C GLY A 207 21.56 28.24 14.26
N SER A 208 20.30 28.48 14.40
CA SER A 208 19.33 29.05 13.49
C SER A 208 19.80 30.37 12.84
N LEU A 209 19.70 30.41 11.52
CA LEU A 209 19.67 31.65 10.75
C LEU A 209 18.65 31.47 9.60
N PHE A 210 17.38 31.73 9.93
CA PHE A 210 16.34 32.32 9.07
C PHE A 210 15.04 32.40 9.89
N GLY A 211 14.71 33.60 10.31
CA GLY A 211 13.41 33.90 10.88
C GLY A 211 12.38 34.04 9.77
N GLY A 212 11.17 33.55 10.03
CA GLY A 212 9.99 33.72 9.17
C GLY A 212 9.06 32.56 9.23
N ASP A 213 8.06 32.63 10.10
CA ASP A 213 6.72 32.00 10.11
C ASP A 213 6.53 30.49 9.77
N VAL A 214 6.36 29.77 10.86
CA VAL A 214 5.42 28.64 11.11
C VAL A 214 5.15 27.69 9.95
N ALA A 215 6.09 26.80 9.73
CA ALA A 215 5.76 25.45 9.31
C ALA A 215 6.19 24.50 10.43
N VAL A 216 5.26 23.99 11.20
CA VAL A 216 5.51 22.90 12.15
C VAL A 216 5.85 21.66 11.34
N SER A 217 7.13 21.52 10.98
CA SER A 217 7.68 20.25 10.55
C SER A 217 7.85 19.38 11.79
N VAL A 218 6.81 18.65 12.15
CA VAL A 218 6.95 17.49 13.02
C VAL A 218 7.63 16.41 12.17
N GLU A 219 8.96 16.43 12.11
CA GLU A 219 9.68 15.19 11.82
C GLU A 219 9.38 14.23 12.98
N PRO A 220 8.74 13.08 12.73
CA PRO A 220 8.67 12.06 13.74
C PRO A 220 10.11 11.55 13.92
N ALA A 221 10.74 11.88 15.03
CA ALA A 221 11.94 11.20 15.47
C ALA A 221 11.61 9.70 15.45
N ALA A 222 12.27 8.95 14.57
CA ALA A 222 12.17 7.51 14.61
C ALA A 222 12.63 7.07 16.00
N PRO A 223 11.82 6.33 16.77
CA PRO A 223 12.24 5.85 18.07
C PRO A 223 13.52 5.05 17.90
N PRO A 224 14.51 5.17 18.81
CA PRO A 224 15.73 4.41 18.75
C PRO A 224 15.34 2.91 18.70
N ALA A 225 15.63 2.26 17.58
CA ALA A 225 15.43 0.83 17.46
C ALA A 225 16.28 0.15 18.52
N PRO A 226 15.73 -0.73 19.34
CA PRO A 226 16.52 -1.56 20.22
C PRO A 226 17.42 -2.44 19.34
N THR A 227 18.74 -2.26 19.47
CA THR A 227 19.74 -2.80 18.53
C THR A 227 20.42 -4.07 19.04
N SER A 228 20.03 -4.57 20.22
CA SER A 228 20.67 -5.73 20.81
C SER A 228 19.86 -7.01 20.56
N ALA A 229 20.55 -8.04 20.07
CA ALA A 229 20.03 -9.39 20.05
C ALA A 229 20.20 -10.06 21.43
N TYR A 230 19.41 -11.08 21.71
CA TYR A 230 19.62 -11.92 22.90
C TYR A 230 20.98 -12.61 22.85
N PRO A 231 21.59 -12.92 24.01
CA PRO A 231 22.92 -13.51 24.08
C PRO A 231 23.03 -14.87 23.38
N SER A 232 21.97 -15.68 23.39
CA SER A 232 21.93 -17.00 22.79
C SER A 232 20.57 -17.34 22.21
N TYR A 233 20.57 -18.12 21.13
CA TYR A 233 19.41 -18.58 20.41
C TYR A 233 19.45 -20.09 20.20
N ARG A 234 18.29 -20.71 20.13
CA ARG A 234 18.09 -22.10 19.71
C ARG A 234 17.12 -22.16 18.51
N PRO A 235 17.22 -23.24 17.70
CA PRO A 235 16.21 -23.49 16.67
C PRO A 235 14.81 -23.60 17.29
N ALA A 236 13.82 -22.95 16.65
CA ALA A 236 12.41 -23.09 17.03
C ALA A 236 11.90 -24.49 16.64
N ARG A 237 10.90 -24.99 17.36
CA ARG A 237 10.19 -26.24 17.02
C ARG A 237 9.23 -26.02 15.86
N MET A 238 8.63 -24.84 15.78
CA MET A 238 7.72 -24.48 14.70
C MET A 238 8.52 -24.05 13.46
N ARG A 239 8.23 -24.67 12.32
CA ARG A 239 8.97 -24.50 11.06
C ARG A 239 9.08 -23.05 10.56
N TRP A 240 8.07 -22.25 10.83
CA TRP A 240 7.97 -20.89 10.28
C TRP A 240 8.58 -19.80 11.17
N LEU A 241 9.02 -20.19 12.39
CA LEU A 241 9.69 -19.28 13.31
C LEU A 241 11.19 -19.21 13.03
N PRO A 242 11.79 -18.03 13.15
CA PRO A 242 13.24 -17.89 13.21
C PRO A 242 13.78 -18.57 14.50
N PRO A 243 15.10 -18.68 14.67
CA PRO A 243 15.68 -19.08 15.94
C PRO A 243 15.15 -18.19 17.08
N VAL A 244 14.84 -18.80 18.22
CA VAL A 244 14.24 -18.12 19.37
C VAL A 244 15.24 -18.04 20.54
N PRO A 245 15.13 -17.07 21.45
CA PRO A 245 15.99 -16.98 22.62
C PRO A 245 16.02 -18.28 23.41
N GLU A 246 17.20 -18.73 23.81
CA GLU A 246 17.40 -20.04 24.41
C GLU A 246 16.59 -20.25 25.70
N HIS A 247 16.42 -19.22 26.49
CA HIS A 247 15.66 -19.24 27.77
C HIS A 247 14.14 -19.17 27.60
N TRP A 248 13.62 -18.94 26.38
CA TRP A 248 12.18 -18.93 26.14
C TRP A 248 11.63 -20.36 26.08
N ASN A 249 10.47 -20.57 26.71
CA ASN A 249 9.75 -21.82 26.63
C ASN A 249 8.96 -21.91 25.31
N GLU A 250 8.89 -23.12 24.75
CA GLU A 250 8.11 -23.40 23.54
C GLU A 250 7.44 -24.76 23.71
N GLN A 251 6.13 -24.77 23.91
CA GLN A 251 5.34 -25.98 24.09
C GLN A 251 4.04 -25.92 23.33
N ARG A 252 3.41 -27.09 23.11
CA ARG A 252 2.14 -27.18 22.41
C ARG A 252 1.04 -26.43 23.16
N ALA A 253 0.10 -25.81 22.42
CA ALA A 253 -0.99 -25.01 22.98
C ALA A 253 -1.81 -25.79 24.02
N LYS A 254 -1.99 -27.12 23.86
CA LYS A 254 -2.66 -27.99 24.82
C LYS A 254 -2.02 -28.04 26.21
N THR A 255 -0.75 -27.69 26.32
CA THR A 255 -0.06 -27.59 27.62
C THR A 255 -0.55 -26.37 28.41
N PHE A 256 -0.97 -25.35 27.72
CA PHE A 256 -1.39 -24.06 28.29
C PHE A 256 -2.91 -23.85 28.30
N PHE A 257 -3.62 -24.44 27.32
CA PHE A 257 -5.02 -24.18 27.04
C PHE A 257 -5.83 -25.46 26.88
N ARG A 258 -7.12 -25.36 27.21
CA ARG A 258 -8.13 -26.39 26.93
C ARG A 258 -9.30 -25.76 26.19
N GLU A 259 -9.94 -26.49 25.29
CA GLU A 259 -11.19 -26.08 24.68
C GLU A 259 -12.31 -26.02 25.73
N VAL A 260 -13.16 -24.99 25.63
CA VAL A 260 -14.35 -24.80 26.43
C VAL A 260 -15.59 -24.57 25.57
N ASP A 261 -16.74 -25.11 26.00
CA ASP A 261 -18.02 -24.95 25.32
C ASP A 261 -19.10 -24.42 26.29
N ASP A 262 -18.69 -23.48 27.15
CA ASP A 262 -19.61 -22.79 28.06
C ASP A 262 -20.54 -21.91 27.20
N ARG A 263 -21.86 -22.08 27.38
CA ARG A 263 -22.87 -21.40 26.56
C ARG A 263 -23.74 -20.44 27.37
N SER A 264 -24.02 -19.28 26.73
CA SER A 264 -24.96 -18.30 27.31
C SER A 264 -26.35 -18.87 27.34
N ARG A 265 -27.00 -18.68 28.49
CA ARG A 265 -28.40 -19.03 28.74
C ARG A 265 -29.35 -17.88 28.41
N THR A 266 -28.86 -16.66 28.40
CA THR A 266 -29.65 -15.43 28.24
C THR A 266 -29.49 -14.79 26.89
N GLY A 267 -28.28 -14.89 26.29
CA GLY A 267 -27.92 -14.18 25.06
C GLY A 267 -27.84 -12.66 25.22
N GLN A 268 -27.74 -12.16 26.48
CA GLN A 268 -27.75 -10.72 26.75
C GLN A 268 -26.33 -10.15 27.03
N GLU A 269 -25.35 -11.03 27.10
CA GLU A 269 -23.95 -10.63 27.26
C GLU A 269 -23.44 -9.83 26.07
N GLU A 270 -22.37 -9.04 26.28
CA GLU A 270 -21.75 -8.26 25.19
C GLU A 270 -21.32 -9.17 24.05
N LEU A 271 -21.78 -8.88 22.84
CA LEU A 271 -21.39 -9.61 21.66
C LEU A 271 -19.96 -9.18 21.23
N LEU A 272 -19.06 -10.16 21.08
CA LEU A 272 -17.70 -9.95 20.64
C LEU A 272 -17.53 -10.33 19.16
N SER A 273 -16.82 -9.48 18.45
CA SER A 273 -16.41 -9.70 17.07
C SER A 273 -14.98 -10.27 17.06
N VAL A 274 -14.70 -11.19 16.13
CA VAL A 274 -13.39 -11.80 15.95
C VAL A 274 -12.90 -11.53 14.53
N SER A 275 -11.91 -10.66 14.40
CA SER A 275 -11.43 -10.11 13.13
C SER A 275 -9.94 -10.32 12.98
N HIS A 276 -9.47 -10.50 11.74
CA HIS A 276 -8.05 -10.57 11.41
C HIS A 276 -7.34 -9.23 11.65
N LEU A 277 -8.07 -8.10 11.60
CA LEU A 277 -7.50 -6.76 11.80
C LEU A 277 -7.35 -6.40 13.28
N THR A 278 -8.38 -6.65 14.07
CA THR A 278 -8.48 -6.14 15.45
C THR A 278 -8.47 -7.22 16.54
N GLY A 279 -8.44 -8.51 16.15
CA GLY A 279 -8.57 -9.62 17.10
C GLY A 279 -9.98 -9.69 17.69
N VAL A 280 -10.07 -9.91 19.01
CA VAL A 280 -11.33 -10.02 19.74
C VAL A 280 -11.71 -8.68 20.35
N THR A 281 -12.81 -8.08 19.87
CA THR A 281 -13.28 -6.74 20.30
C THR A 281 -14.79 -6.70 20.49
N PRO A 282 -15.33 -5.83 21.38
CA PRO A 282 -16.75 -5.61 21.49
C PRO A 282 -17.37 -5.14 20.17
N ARG A 283 -18.46 -5.78 19.75
CA ARG A 283 -19.15 -5.41 18.51
C ARG A 283 -19.78 -4.02 18.60
N SER A 284 -20.14 -3.57 19.79
CA SER A 284 -20.67 -2.23 20.05
C SER A 284 -19.69 -1.10 19.66
N GLN A 285 -18.38 -1.39 19.60
CA GLN A 285 -17.34 -0.44 19.23
C GLN A 285 -17.09 -0.37 17.70
N LYS A 286 -17.76 -1.22 16.92
CA LYS A 286 -17.62 -1.27 15.46
C LYS A 286 -18.84 -0.67 14.76
N ASN A 287 -18.63 0.07 13.68
CA ASN A 287 -19.66 0.54 12.75
C ASN A 287 -20.14 -0.61 11.85
N VAL A 288 -20.77 -1.62 12.43
CA VAL A 288 -21.27 -2.77 11.67
C VAL A 288 -22.75 -2.55 11.32
N THR A 289 -23.08 -2.61 10.03
CA THR A 289 -24.43 -2.41 9.48
C THR A 289 -25.24 -3.71 9.39
N MET A 290 -24.74 -4.83 9.88
CA MET A 290 -25.36 -6.14 9.78
C MET A 290 -26.55 -6.33 10.69
N PHE A 291 -27.54 -7.11 10.23
CA PHE A 291 -28.72 -7.49 11.01
C PHE A 291 -28.30 -8.20 12.31
N LYS A 292 -28.93 -7.83 13.40
CA LYS A 292 -28.80 -8.55 14.67
C LYS A 292 -29.55 -9.87 14.54
N ALA A 293 -28.95 -10.96 15.01
CA ALA A 293 -29.67 -12.24 15.10
C ALA A 293 -30.90 -12.08 16.02
N ALA A 294 -31.94 -12.86 15.76
CA ALA A 294 -33.17 -12.85 16.54
C ALA A 294 -32.93 -13.25 18.02
N SER A 295 -31.92 -14.08 18.26
CA SER A 295 -31.50 -14.50 19.61
C SER A 295 -30.03 -14.90 19.62
N TYR A 296 -29.33 -14.61 20.70
CA TYR A 296 -27.94 -15.03 20.95
C TYR A 296 -27.87 -16.13 22.05
N VAL A 297 -28.99 -16.70 22.44
CA VAL A 297 -29.02 -17.84 23.36
C VAL A 297 -28.28 -19.02 22.74
N GLY A 298 -27.38 -19.65 23.51
CA GLY A 298 -26.53 -20.73 23.04
C GLY A 298 -25.19 -20.28 22.40
N SER A 299 -24.94 -18.98 22.28
CA SER A 299 -23.62 -18.44 21.94
C SER A 299 -22.58 -18.85 22.99
N LYS A 300 -21.30 -19.01 22.57
CA LYS A 300 -20.22 -19.41 23.48
C LYS A 300 -19.79 -18.24 24.36
N LEU A 301 -19.62 -18.51 25.65
CA LEU A 301 -19.10 -17.54 26.63
C LEU A 301 -17.58 -17.42 26.49
N CYS A 302 -17.10 -16.19 26.47
CA CYS A 302 -15.70 -15.81 26.42
C CYS A 302 -15.33 -14.97 27.64
N GLN A 303 -14.15 -15.18 28.20
CA GLN A 303 -13.57 -14.47 29.32
C GLN A 303 -12.22 -13.86 28.97
N PRO A 304 -11.75 -12.84 29.73
CA PRO A 304 -10.40 -12.32 29.55
C PRO A 304 -9.34 -13.43 29.67
N GLY A 305 -8.42 -13.50 28.72
CA GLY A 305 -7.39 -14.52 28.61
C GLY A 305 -7.78 -15.74 27.77
N ASP A 306 -9.07 -15.91 27.41
CA ASP A 306 -9.48 -16.95 26.46
C ASP A 306 -8.97 -16.62 25.05
N ILE A 307 -8.46 -17.60 24.31
CA ILE A 307 -8.21 -17.50 22.88
C ILE A 307 -9.54 -17.81 22.16
N VAL A 308 -9.95 -16.93 21.26
CA VAL A 308 -11.12 -17.13 20.42
C VAL A 308 -10.68 -17.23 18.98
N ILE A 309 -11.15 -18.26 18.27
CA ILE A 309 -10.80 -18.53 16.88
C ILE A 309 -12.06 -18.63 16.05
N ASN A 310 -12.19 -17.79 15.02
CA ASN A 310 -13.11 -18.04 13.93
C ASN A 310 -12.55 -19.21 13.10
N THR A 311 -13.10 -20.40 13.31
CA THR A 311 -12.53 -21.63 12.74
C THR A 311 -12.52 -21.65 11.21
N LEU A 312 -13.43 -20.92 10.55
CA LEU A 312 -13.53 -20.82 9.09
C LEU A 312 -12.56 -19.79 8.51
N TRP A 313 -12.12 -18.80 9.32
CA TRP A 313 -11.27 -17.70 8.90
C TRP A 313 -9.92 -17.65 9.64
N ALA A 314 -9.57 -18.75 10.34
CA ALA A 314 -8.28 -18.87 11.04
C ALA A 314 -7.09 -18.70 10.09
N TRP A 315 -7.22 -19.16 8.85
CA TRP A 315 -6.21 -19.01 7.80
C TRP A 315 -5.92 -17.55 7.41
N MET A 316 -6.82 -16.62 7.76
CA MET A 316 -6.62 -15.16 7.66
C MET A 316 -6.24 -14.53 9.01
N ALA A 317 -5.92 -15.31 10.03
CA ALA A 317 -5.68 -14.85 11.39
C ALA A 317 -6.90 -14.17 12.05
N ALA A 318 -8.15 -14.54 11.69
CA ALA A 318 -9.34 -14.11 12.40
C ALA A 318 -9.45 -14.85 13.74
N LEU A 319 -8.62 -14.44 14.69
CA LEU A 319 -8.50 -14.99 16.04
C LEU A 319 -7.79 -13.98 16.96
N GLY A 320 -7.77 -14.27 18.24
CA GLY A 320 -7.03 -13.46 19.22
C GLY A 320 -7.27 -13.89 20.66
N ALA A 321 -6.51 -13.30 21.57
CA ALA A 321 -6.72 -13.45 23.00
C ALA A 321 -7.68 -12.35 23.49
N SER A 322 -8.81 -12.75 24.05
CA SER A 322 -9.83 -11.80 24.52
C SER A 322 -9.34 -11.03 25.75
N ARG A 323 -9.63 -9.74 25.78
CA ARG A 323 -9.53 -8.88 26.95
C ARG A 323 -10.90 -8.59 27.56
N HIS A 324 -11.97 -9.11 26.93
CA HIS A 324 -13.37 -8.80 27.25
C HIS A 324 -14.10 -10.03 27.66
N THR A 325 -15.07 -9.84 28.56
CA THR A 325 -16.11 -10.84 28.86
C THR A 325 -17.25 -10.63 27.88
N GLY A 326 -17.77 -11.70 27.27
CA GLY A 326 -18.90 -11.59 26.35
C GLY A 326 -19.23 -12.91 25.69
N ILE A 327 -19.94 -12.85 24.58
CA ILE A 327 -20.35 -14.00 23.80
C ILE A 327 -19.85 -13.93 22.38
N VAL A 328 -19.55 -15.10 21.81
CA VAL A 328 -19.11 -15.27 20.42
C VAL A 328 -19.95 -16.35 19.73
N SER A 329 -19.87 -16.40 18.40
CA SER A 329 -20.58 -17.40 17.59
C SER A 329 -20.38 -18.83 18.12
N PRO A 330 -21.42 -19.66 18.12
CA PRO A 330 -21.30 -21.08 18.49
C PRO A 330 -20.30 -21.86 17.61
N ALA A 331 -20.08 -21.40 16.39
CA ALA A 331 -19.14 -22.02 15.43
C ALA A 331 -17.66 -21.74 15.75
N TYR A 332 -17.37 -20.77 16.65
CA TYR A 332 -15.99 -20.41 16.98
C TYR A 332 -15.39 -21.36 18.03
N GLY A 333 -14.07 -21.54 17.98
CA GLY A 333 -13.31 -22.21 19.03
C GLY A 333 -13.00 -21.25 20.17
N VAL A 334 -13.26 -21.65 21.43
CA VAL A 334 -12.87 -20.91 22.63
C VAL A 334 -11.93 -21.78 23.44
N TYR A 335 -10.75 -21.24 23.76
CA TYR A 335 -9.69 -21.98 24.48
C TYR A 335 -9.30 -21.22 25.74
N ARG A 336 -9.55 -21.83 26.90
CA ARG A 336 -9.29 -21.23 28.20
C ARG A 336 -7.94 -21.66 28.76
N PRO A 337 -7.13 -20.73 29.32
CA PRO A 337 -5.85 -21.09 29.91
C PRO A 337 -6.04 -21.98 31.15
N HIS A 338 -5.13 -22.94 31.35
CA HIS A 338 -5.08 -23.76 32.58
C HIS A 338 -4.68 -22.90 33.80
N ARG A 339 -3.85 -21.88 33.56
CA ARG A 339 -3.37 -20.91 34.55
C ARG A 339 -3.49 -19.51 33.95
N ALA A 340 -4.21 -18.63 34.66
CA ALA A 340 -4.50 -17.26 34.16
C ALA A 340 -3.24 -16.39 33.95
N ASP A 341 -2.14 -16.71 34.66
CA ASP A 341 -0.87 -15.97 34.62
C ASP A 341 0.13 -16.47 33.61
N SER A 342 -0.19 -17.55 32.87
CA SER A 342 0.74 -18.17 31.90
C SER A 342 1.15 -17.22 30.78
N PHE A 343 0.23 -16.39 30.31
CA PHE A 343 0.46 -15.42 29.25
C PHE A 343 -0.13 -14.04 29.60
N ASN A 344 0.57 -13.00 29.15
CA ASN A 344 -0.06 -11.70 28.98
C ASN A 344 -1.00 -11.77 27.76
N PRO A 345 -2.31 -11.51 27.90
CA PRO A 345 -3.26 -11.64 26.79
C PRO A 345 -2.89 -10.78 25.58
N ALA A 346 -2.29 -9.61 25.80
CA ALA A 346 -1.86 -8.74 24.70
C ALA A 346 -0.64 -9.31 23.97
N TYR A 347 0.35 -9.89 24.68
CA TYR A 347 1.47 -10.59 24.07
C TYR A 347 0.97 -11.75 23.20
N LEU A 348 0.06 -12.54 23.76
CA LEU A 348 -0.51 -13.69 23.08
C LEU A 348 -1.28 -13.27 21.82
N ASP A 349 -2.05 -12.18 21.89
CA ASP A 349 -2.77 -11.64 20.74
C ASP A 349 -1.81 -11.22 19.61
N TYR A 350 -0.71 -10.50 19.93
CA TYR A 350 0.32 -10.17 18.96
C TYR A 350 0.98 -11.40 18.35
N LEU A 351 1.37 -12.37 19.18
CA LEU A 351 2.03 -13.60 18.76
C LEU A 351 1.19 -14.40 17.77
N LEU A 352 -0.07 -14.67 18.12
CA LEU A 352 -0.98 -15.52 17.36
C LEU A 352 -1.35 -14.93 15.98
N ARG A 353 -1.22 -13.62 15.79
CA ARG A 353 -1.55 -12.95 14.54
C ARG A 353 -0.33 -12.65 13.66
N THR A 354 0.85 -13.14 14.02
CA THR A 354 2.04 -13.03 13.16
C THR A 354 1.92 -13.91 11.91
N HIS A 355 2.62 -13.53 10.85
CA HIS A 355 2.68 -14.31 9.61
C HIS A 355 3.16 -15.75 9.82
N ALA A 356 4.08 -15.98 10.76
CA ALA A 356 4.57 -17.32 11.09
C ALA A 356 3.43 -18.21 11.60
N TYR A 357 2.60 -17.70 12.51
CA TYR A 357 1.43 -18.43 13.03
C TYR A 357 0.32 -18.57 11.99
N THR A 358 0.11 -17.54 11.18
CA THR A 358 -0.85 -17.61 10.06
C THR A 358 -0.48 -18.70 9.07
N ALA A 359 0.79 -18.83 8.71
CA ALA A 359 1.29 -19.93 7.85
C ALA A 359 1.04 -21.31 8.47
N GLU A 360 1.16 -21.43 9.79
CA GLU A 360 0.85 -22.68 10.52
C GLU A 360 -0.65 -22.98 10.48
N TYR A 361 -1.53 -21.97 10.63
CA TYR A 361 -2.98 -22.18 10.50
C TYR A 361 -3.38 -22.61 9.10
N ILE A 362 -2.80 -22.00 8.06
CA ILE A 362 -3.04 -22.40 6.66
C ILE A 362 -2.64 -23.87 6.47
N GLY A 363 -1.44 -24.27 6.93
CA GLY A 363 -0.94 -25.61 6.78
C GLY A 363 -1.71 -26.70 7.52
N ARG A 364 -2.45 -26.32 8.61
CA ARG A 364 -3.23 -27.24 9.44
C ARG A 364 -4.73 -27.19 9.19
N SER A 365 -5.20 -26.19 8.47
CA SER A 365 -6.61 -26.08 8.10
C SER A 365 -6.95 -27.06 6.98
N THR A 366 -8.10 -27.71 7.08
CA THR A 366 -8.57 -28.69 6.13
C THR A 366 -9.88 -28.26 5.49
N GLY A 367 -10.06 -28.52 4.19
CA GLY A 367 -11.27 -28.20 3.43
C GLY A 367 -11.06 -28.40 1.93
N ILE A 368 -12.15 -28.52 1.17
CA ILE A 368 -12.12 -28.81 -0.28
C ILE A 368 -11.88 -27.53 -1.11
N ARG A 369 -12.26 -26.36 -0.58
CA ARG A 369 -12.09 -25.04 -1.24
C ARG A 369 -11.38 -24.08 -0.29
N ALA A 370 -10.60 -23.15 -0.84
CA ALA A 370 -9.86 -22.14 -0.07
C ALA A 370 -10.80 -21.34 0.87
N SER A 371 -12.01 -21.01 0.43
CA SER A 371 -13.03 -20.31 1.24
C SER A 371 -13.72 -21.16 2.31
N ARG A 372 -13.43 -22.47 2.38
CA ARG A 372 -14.05 -23.43 3.34
C ARG A 372 -12.99 -24.19 4.14
N LEU A 373 -11.79 -23.63 4.28
CA LEU A 373 -10.78 -24.17 5.15
C LEU A 373 -11.22 -24.00 6.61
N ARG A 374 -11.06 -25.05 7.42
CA ARG A 374 -11.39 -25.01 8.86
C ARG A 374 -10.22 -25.48 9.70
N LEU A 375 -9.86 -24.69 10.71
CA LEU A 375 -8.91 -25.07 11.72
C LEU A 375 -9.65 -25.78 12.88
N TYR A 376 -9.46 -27.09 13.00
CA TYR A 376 -10.08 -27.86 14.07
C TYR A 376 -9.35 -27.75 15.42
N PRO A 377 -10.03 -27.95 16.55
CA PRO A 377 -9.47 -27.78 17.89
C PRO A 377 -8.20 -28.60 18.15
N ASN A 378 -8.16 -29.86 17.74
CA ASN A 378 -7.01 -30.73 17.88
C ASN A 378 -5.79 -30.21 17.10
N GLN A 379 -6.00 -29.61 15.94
CA GLN A 379 -4.95 -29.02 15.11
C GLN A 379 -4.38 -27.75 15.77
N PHE A 380 -5.24 -26.88 16.30
CA PHE A 380 -4.80 -25.70 17.04
C PHE A 380 -4.06 -26.07 18.33
N LEU A 381 -4.60 -26.98 19.15
CA LEU A 381 -4.02 -27.39 20.41
C LEU A 381 -2.67 -28.10 20.26
N ASP A 382 -2.31 -28.55 19.05
CA ASP A 382 -1.01 -29.15 18.74
C ASP A 382 0.02 -28.14 18.20
N ILE A 383 -0.35 -26.88 17.99
CA ILE A 383 0.57 -25.80 17.60
C ILE A 383 1.48 -25.45 18.79
N ALA A 384 2.77 -25.23 18.52
CA ALA A 384 3.71 -24.77 19.52
C ALA A 384 3.53 -23.26 19.78
N LEU A 385 3.45 -22.85 21.03
CA LEU A 385 3.38 -21.44 21.46
C LEU A 385 4.68 -21.04 22.13
N LEU A 386 5.19 -19.87 21.76
CA LEU A 386 6.35 -19.25 22.41
C LEU A 386 5.92 -18.56 23.70
N GLN A 387 6.62 -18.86 24.79
CA GLN A 387 6.35 -18.30 26.10
C GLN A 387 7.64 -17.72 26.71
N PRO A 388 7.91 -16.42 26.51
CA PRO A 388 8.89 -15.69 27.31
C PRO A 388 8.54 -15.72 28.80
N PRO A 389 9.47 -15.46 29.71
CA PRO A 389 9.15 -15.12 31.09
C PRO A 389 8.13 -13.99 31.18
N ARG A 390 7.19 -14.03 32.15
CA ARG A 390 6.11 -13.05 32.23
C ARG A 390 6.59 -11.59 32.23
N PRO A 391 7.66 -11.20 32.94
CA PRO A 391 8.18 -9.83 32.89
C PRO A 391 8.61 -9.40 31.47
N GLU A 392 9.18 -10.32 30.69
CA GLU A 392 9.56 -10.04 29.29
C GLU A 392 8.32 -9.89 28.40
N GLN A 393 7.27 -10.70 28.59
CA GLN A 393 5.99 -10.51 27.87
C GLN A 393 5.40 -9.13 28.15
N ASP A 394 5.40 -8.70 29.42
CA ASP A 394 4.89 -7.40 29.81
C ASP A 394 5.70 -6.25 29.21
N GLN A 395 7.04 -6.43 29.14
CA GLN A 395 7.95 -5.48 28.52
C GLN A 395 7.75 -5.39 26.98
N ILE A 396 7.63 -6.53 26.31
CA ILE A 396 7.31 -6.58 24.87
C ILE A 396 5.99 -5.87 24.58
N VAL A 397 4.96 -6.11 25.39
CA VAL A 397 3.66 -5.44 25.24
C VAL A 397 3.77 -3.93 25.45
N ALA A 398 4.51 -3.49 26.46
CA ALA A 398 4.71 -2.07 26.72
C ALA A 398 5.40 -1.39 25.52
N TYR A 399 6.46 -1.99 25.01
CA TYR A 399 7.16 -1.52 23.81
C TYR A 399 6.24 -1.44 22.58
N LEU A 400 5.54 -2.53 22.26
CA LEU A 400 4.68 -2.58 21.08
C LEU A 400 3.52 -1.57 21.16
N ARG A 401 2.97 -1.35 22.35
CA ARG A 401 1.93 -0.32 22.56
C ARG A 401 2.46 1.10 22.33
N ALA A 402 3.67 1.39 22.78
CA ALA A 402 4.30 2.68 22.52
C ALA A 402 4.53 2.87 21.01
N GLN A 403 5.06 1.85 20.33
CA GLN A 403 5.24 1.89 18.88
C GLN A 403 3.92 2.03 18.12
N ASP A 404 2.88 1.28 18.54
CA ASP A 404 1.54 1.38 17.97
C ASP A 404 0.98 2.80 18.10
N ALA A 405 1.20 3.49 19.23
CA ALA A 405 0.77 4.87 19.42
C ALA A 405 1.49 5.85 18.47
N HIS A 406 2.80 5.68 18.25
CA HIS A 406 3.57 6.49 17.27
C HIS A 406 3.07 6.26 15.85
N ILE A 407 2.90 5.00 15.45
CA ILE A 407 2.43 4.61 14.13
C ILE A 407 0.99 5.14 13.90
N ALA A 408 0.12 5.04 14.88
CA ALA A 408 -1.25 5.54 14.81
C ALA A 408 -1.30 7.07 14.61
N ARG A 409 -0.47 7.82 15.33
CA ARG A 409 -0.34 9.28 15.14
C ARG A 409 0.13 9.61 13.72
N PHE A 410 1.12 8.88 13.22
CA PHE A 410 1.63 9.06 11.85
C PHE A 410 0.53 8.78 10.81
N ILE A 411 -0.16 7.65 10.92
CA ILE A 411 -1.24 7.28 9.99
C ILE A 411 -2.36 8.34 10.03
N LYS A 412 -2.74 8.80 11.22
CA LYS A 412 -3.75 9.85 11.37
C LYS A 412 -3.32 11.15 10.68
N ALA A 413 -2.11 11.62 10.93
CA ALA A 413 -1.59 12.84 10.29
C ALA A 413 -1.57 12.72 8.75
N LYS A 414 -1.20 11.55 8.20
CA LYS A 414 -1.23 11.30 6.76
C LYS A 414 -2.64 11.26 6.19
N ARG A 415 -3.61 10.68 6.90
CA ARG A 415 -5.02 10.70 6.50
C ARG A 415 -5.59 12.12 6.52
N ASP A 416 -5.29 12.91 7.54
CA ASP A 416 -5.69 14.30 7.64
C ASP A 416 -5.10 15.12 6.46
N LEU A 417 -3.82 14.89 6.11
CA LEU A 417 -3.19 15.49 4.93
C LEU A 417 -3.89 15.10 3.62
N ILE A 418 -4.20 13.80 3.43
CA ILE A 418 -4.93 13.32 2.25
C ILE A 418 -6.30 13.99 2.14
N ALA A 419 -7.01 14.14 3.26
CA ALA A 419 -8.31 14.82 3.29
C ALA A 419 -8.19 16.29 2.86
N LEU A 420 -7.20 17.03 3.37
CA LEU A 420 -6.94 18.43 3.00
C LEU A 420 -6.56 18.59 1.53
N LEU A 421 -5.67 17.73 1.01
CA LEU A 421 -5.27 17.75 -0.40
C LEU A 421 -6.44 17.43 -1.33
N THR A 422 -7.30 16.48 -0.92
CA THR A 422 -8.53 16.13 -1.65
C THR A 422 -9.51 17.30 -1.66
N GLU A 423 -9.68 17.98 -0.53
CA GLU A 423 -10.53 19.18 -0.45
C GLU A 423 -9.99 20.32 -1.34
N GLN A 424 -8.66 20.55 -1.32
CA GLN A 424 -8.03 21.54 -2.19
C GLN A 424 -8.27 21.22 -3.67
N LYS A 425 -8.12 19.94 -4.07
CA LYS A 425 -8.41 19.50 -5.44
C LYS A 425 -9.87 19.76 -5.82
N LEU A 426 -10.82 19.44 -4.93
CA LEU A 426 -12.24 19.73 -5.17
C LEU A 426 -12.52 21.22 -5.31
N ARG A 427 -11.87 22.09 -4.53
CA ARG A 427 -11.99 23.55 -4.67
C ARG A 427 -11.49 24.05 -6.04
N ILE A 428 -10.39 23.50 -6.55
CA ILE A 428 -9.87 23.82 -7.89
C ILE A 428 -10.92 23.42 -8.94
N ILE A 429 -11.45 22.20 -8.85
CA ILE A 429 -12.51 21.72 -9.75
C ILE A 429 -13.73 22.61 -9.66
N ASP A 430 -14.26 22.85 -8.46
CA ASP A 430 -15.46 23.66 -8.23
C ASP A 430 -15.33 25.06 -8.84
N HIS A 431 -14.20 25.72 -8.57
CA HIS A 431 -13.94 27.05 -9.14
C HIS A 431 -13.92 27.01 -10.67
N ALA A 432 -13.15 26.10 -11.26
CA ALA A 432 -12.96 26.04 -12.70
C ALA A 432 -14.26 25.68 -13.46
N VAL A 433 -15.09 24.77 -12.93
CA VAL A 433 -16.35 24.36 -13.60
C VAL A 433 -17.54 25.27 -13.31
N THR A 434 -17.41 26.23 -12.37
CA THR A 434 -18.48 27.18 -12.07
C THR A 434 -18.17 28.62 -12.44
N ARG A 435 -16.90 29.04 -12.38
CA ARG A 435 -16.44 30.41 -12.62
C ARG A 435 -15.57 30.54 -13.88
N GLY A 436 -15.08 29.43 -14.45
CA GLY A 436 -14.13 29.47 -15.57
C GLY A 436 -12.73 29.84 -15.13
N LEU A 437 -11.87 30.16 -16.09
CA LEU A 437 -10.46 30.50 -15.87
C LEU A 437 -10.17 32.00 -15.91
N ASP A 438 -11.05 32.78 -16.51
CA ASP A 438 -10.88 34.23 -16.64
C ASP A 438 -11.58 34.94 -15.47
N ALA A 439 -10.80 35.51 -14.56
CA ALA A 439 -11.29 36.24 -13.40
C ALA A 439 -12.00 37.58 -13.80
N ALA A 440 -11.76 38.09 -15.01
CA ALA A 440 -12.37 39.32 -15.50
C ALA A 440 -13.69 39.11 -16.26
N VAL A 441 -14.11 37.84 -16.43
CA VAL A 441 -15.34 37.52 -17.17
C VAL A 441 -16.58 38.09 -16.45
N ALA A 442 -17.49 38.70 -17.20
CA ALA A 442 -18.77 39.13 -16.66
C ALA A 442 -19.59 37.94 -16.17
N LEU A 443 -20.13 38.03 -14.95
CA LEU A 443 -20.95 37.00 -14.34
C LEU A 443 -22.43 37.32 -14.50
N LYS A 444 -23.27 36.28 -14.48
CA LYS A 444 -24.75 36.38 -14.40
C LYS A 444 -25.28 35.43 -13.32
N PRO A 445 -26.39 35.72 -12.67
CA PRO A 445 -27.08 34.76 -11.84
C PRO A 445 -27.42 33.50 -12.64
N SER A 446 -27.06 32.34 -12.11
CA SER A 446 -27.39 31.06 -12.78
C SER A 446 -28.89 30.73 -12.77
N GLY A 447 -29.66 31.40 -11.93
CA GLY A 447 -31.07 31.06 -11.63
C GLY A 447 -31.18 29.79 -10.74
N ILE A 448 -30.11 29.37 -10.12
CA ILE A 448 -30.03 28.17 -9.29
C ILE A 448 -29.40 28.56 -7.95
N ASP A 449 -30.16 28.53 -6.86
CA ASP A 449 -29.78 29.04 -5.54
C ASP A 449 -28.44 28.45 -5.04
N TRP A 450 -28.20 27.16 -5.26
CA TRP A 450 -27.02 26.47 -4.80
C TRP A 450 -25.77 26.63 -5.68
N LEU A 451 -25.93 27.15 -6.90
CA LEU A 451 -24.85 27.37 -7.87
C LEU A 451 -24.36 28.82 -7.91
N GLY A 452 -25.22 29.77 -7.54
CA GLY A 452 -24.90 31.19 -7.52
C GLY A 452 -24.69 31.79 -8.90
N GLU A 453 -23.63 32.58 -9.08
CA GLU A 453 -23.29 33.25 -10.33
C GLU A 453 -22.34 32.40 -11.19
N VAL A 454 -22.49 32.53 -12.51
CA VAL A 454 -21.70 31.83 -13.53
C VAL A 454 -21.28 32.80 -14.64
N PRO A 455 -20.28 32.51 -15.48
CA PRO A 455 -19.91 33.34 -16.62
C PRO A 455 -21.12 33.65 -17.51
N ALA A 456 -21.26 34.91 -17.89
CA ALA A 456 -22.47 35.39 -18.59
C ALA A 456 -22.74 34.67 -19.92
N HIS A 457 -21.68 34.20 -20.59
CA HIS A 457 -21.78 33.48 -21.86
C HIS A 457 -22.05 31.99 -21.72
N TRP A 458 -21.96 31.42 -20.48
CA TRP A 458 -22.22 30.00 -20.27
C TRP A 458 -23.71 29.67 -20.29
N GLU A 459 -24.02 28.45 -20.71
CA GLU A 459 -25.39 27.94 -20.78
C GLU A 459 -25.74 27.08 -19.57
N VAL A 460 -26.95 27.27 -19.05
CA VAL A 460 -27.52 26.47 -17.96
C VAL A 460 -28.66 25.64 -18.52
N LYS A 461 -28.50 24.31 -18.57
CA LYS A 461 -29.52 23.39 -19.09
C LYS A 461 -29.59 22.13 -18.21
N PRO A 462 -30.75 21.42 -18.19
CA PRO A 462 -30.82 20.11 -17.52
C PRO A 462 -29.80 19.11 -18.07
N LEU A 463 -29.21 18.28 -17.19
CA LEU A 463 -28.19 17.27 -17.53
C LEU A 463 -28.57 16.41 -18.75
N LYS A 464 -29.84 15.96 -18.82
CA LYS A 464 -30.37 15.17 -19.95
C LYS A 464 -30.26 15.85 -21.33
N ARG A 465 -29.96 17.15 -21.40
CA ARG A 465 -29.73 17.90 -22.66
C ARG A 465 -28.27 17.77 -23.12
N TRP A 466 -27.39 17.49 -22.20
CA TRP A 466 -25.97 17.37 -22.45
C TRP A 466 -25.49 15.91 -22.62
N VAL A 467 -26.25 14.95 -22.03
CA VAL A 467 -25.87 13.55 -21.99
C VAL A 467 -27.02 12.62 -22.39
N ARG A 468 -26.68 11.40 -22.81
CA ARG A 468 -27.59 10.27 -22.86
C ARG A 468 -27.38 9.41 -21.62
N LEU A 469 -28.45 9.21 -20.85
CA LEU A 469 -28.42 8.39 -19.64
C LEU A 469 -28.62 6.92 -20.02
N ASN A 470 -27.74 6.04 -19.48
CA ASN A 470 -27.84 4.59 -19.60
C ASN A 470 -28.08 4.08 -21.05
N ALA A 471 -27.33 4.67 -21.99
CA ALA A 471 -27.55 4.44 -23.42
C ALA A 471 -27.35 2.97 -23.87
N ARG A 472 -26.65 2.16 -23.06
CA ARG A 472 -26.26 0.78 -23.41
C ARG A 472 -26.40 -0.14 -22.20
N ALA A 473 -26.94 -1.33 -22.44
CA ALA A 473 -27.05 -2.37 -21.42
C ALA A 473 -26.91 -3.77 -22.06
N LEU A 474 -26.39 -4.71 -21.29
CA LEU A 474 -26.41 -6.13 -21.64
C LEU A 474 -27.84 -6.66 -21.54
N GLY A 475 -28.30 -7.36 -22.58
CA GLY A 475 -29.60 -8.05 -22.59
C GLY A 475 -29.52 -9.45 -21.98
N GLU A 476 -30.68 -10.05 -21.77
CA GLU A 476 -30.80 -11.44 -21.26
C GLU A 476 -30.20 -12.49 -22.23
N LYS A 477 -30.12 -12.16 -23.51
CA LYS A 477 -29.56 -13.03 -24.56
C LYS A 477 -28.04 -12.88 -24.72
N THR A 478 -27.37 -12.18 -23.82
CA THR A 478 -25.90 -12.07 -23.84
C THR A 478 -25.29 -13.44 -23.66
N ASN A 479 -24.21 -13.75 -24.41
CA ASN A 479 -23.52 -15.02 -24.32
C ASN A 479 -23.12 -15.33 -22.87
N PRO A 480 -23.51 -16.48 -22.30
CA PRO A 480 -23.12 -16.89 -20.95
C PRO A 480 -21.60 -16.86 -20.68
N ASP A 481 -20.80 -17.22 -21.67
CA ASP A 481 -19.33 -17.23 -21.60
C ASP A 481 -18.69 -15.86 -21.81
N PHE A 482 -19.46 -14.80 -22.02
CA PHE A 482 -18.90 -13.45 -22.18
C PHE A 482 -18.17 -13.02 -20.92
N GLU A 483 -16.86 -12.84 -21.02
CA GLU A 483 -15.99 -12.37 -19.92
C GLU A 483 -15.84 -10.86 -19.95
N PHE A 484 -15.97 -10.23 -18.79
CA PHE A 484 -15.84 -8.78 -18.63
C PHE A 484 -15.30 -8.38 -17.27
N ARG A 485 -14.78 -7.15 -17.17
CA ARG A 485 -14.40 -6.53 -15.92
C ARG A 485 -15.62 -5.87 -15.28
N TYR A 486 -15.96 -6.29 -14.07
CA TYR A 486 -17.14 -5.80 -13.36
C TYR A 486 -16.84 -4.60 -12.49
N VAL A 487 -17.59 -3.51 -12.68
CA VAL A 487 -17.53 -2.29 -11.90
C VAL A 487 -18.71 -2.24 -10.93
N ASP A 488 -18.47 -2.55 -9.67
CA ASP A 488 -19.42 -2.40 -8.58
C ASP A 488 -19.23 -1.05 -7.85
N ILE A 489 -20.16 -0.71 -6.93
CA ILE A 489 -20.09 0.57 -6.20
C ILE A 489 -18.86 0.62 -5.28
N GLY A 490 -18.46 -0.52 -4.71
CA GLY A 490 -17.30 -0.61 -3.84
C GLY A 490 -15.96 -0.48 -4.57
N SER A 491 -15.95 -0.65 -5.90
CA SER A 491 -14.72 -0.48 -6.70
C SER A 491 -14.48 0.96 -7.19
N VAL A 492 -15.40 1.89 -6.90
CA VAL A 492 -15.32 3.27 -7.39
C VAL A 492 -15.29 4.27 -6.24
N GLN A 493 -14.31 5.16 -6.26
CA GLN A 493 -14.24 6.37 -5.44
C GLN A 493 -14.40 7.61 -6.33
N THR A 494 -14.52 8.80 -5.72
CA THR A 494 -14.60 10.03 -6.50
C THR A 494 -13.35 10.23 -7.37
N GLY A 495 -13.53 10.18 -8.68
CA GLY A 495 -12.50 10.43 -9.69
C GLY A 495 -11.60 9.22 -10.03
N ARG A 496 -11.70 8.07 -9.35
CA ARG A 496 -10.82 6.92 -9.60
C ARG A 496 -11.44 5.57 -9.24
N LEU A 497 -10.85 4.50 -9.74
CA LEU A 497 -11.08 3.17 -9.21
C LEU A 497 -10.31 2.98 -7.89
N SER A 498 -10.92 2.30 -6.92
CA SER A 498 -10.33 2.03 -5.60
C SER A 498 -9.57 0.71 -5.54
N LYS A 499 -9.88 -0.23 -6.44
CA LYS A 499 -9.28 -1.57 -6.52
C LYS A 499 -9.20 -2.06 -7.96
N GLU A 500 -8.42 -3.10 -8.22
CA GLU A 500 -8.45 -3.81 -9.49
C GLU A 500 -9.81 -4.45 -9.70
N LEU A 501 -10.31 -4.38 -10.95
CA LEU A 501 -11.61 -4.93 -11.31
C LEU A 501 -11.52 -6.44 -11.55
N GLU A 502 -12.42 -7.17 -10.96
CA GLU A 502 -12.54 -8.61 -11.15
C GLU A 502 -13.07 -8.96 -12.55
N ARG A 503 -12.45 -9.96 -13.20
CA ARG A 503 -12.95 -10.57 -14.43
C ARG A 503 -13.91 -11.67 -14.08
N ILE A 504 -15.14 -11.56 -14.59
CA ILE A 504 -16.19 -12.54 -14.36
C ILE A 504 -16.88 -12.91 -15.68
N ARG A 505 -17.44 -14.12 -15.74
CA ARG A 505 -18.32 -14.56 -16.83
C ARG A 505 -19.74 -14.07 -16.60
N PHE A 506 -20.46 -13.82 -17.68
CA PHE A 506 -21.83 -13.33 -17.62
C PHE A 506 -22.77 -14.29 -16.85
N GLU A 507 -22.62 -15.61 -16.99
CA GLU A 507 -23.40 -16.61 -16.27
C GLU A 507 -23.21 -16.56 -14.74
N ALA A 508 -21.99 -16.22 -14.31
CA ALA A 508 -21.63 -16.12 -12.89
C ALA A 508 -21.80 -14.70 -12.33
N ALA A 509 -22.16 -13.73 -13.18
CA ALA A 509 -22.23 -12.32 -12.81
C ALA A 509 -23.51 -12.02 -12.00
N PRO A 510 -23.44 -11.06 -11.05
CA PRO A 510 -24.64 -10.57 -10.39
C PRO A 510 -25.69 -10.07 -11.40
N SER A 511 -26.98 -10.29 -11.13
CA SER A 511 -28.07 -9.87 -11.99
C SER A 511 -28.05 -8.38 -12.36
N ARG A 512 -27.43 -7.55 -11.50
CA ARG A 512 -27.23 -6.11 -11.69
C ARG A 512 -26.05 -5.74 -12.59
N ALA A 513 -25.21 -6.66 -13.06
CA ALA A 513 -24.10 -6.41 -13.98
C ALA A 513 -24.64 -6.21 -15.41
N ARG A 514 -25.09 -4.99 -15.75
CA ARG A 514 -25.82 -4.73 -17.01
C ARG A 514 -25.36 -3.49 -17.76
N ARG A 515 -24.77 -2.47 -17.11
CA ARG A 515 -24.44 -1.18 -17.73
C ARG A 515 -23.15 -1.28 -18.53
N VAL A 516 -23.23 -1.21 -19.86
CA VAL A 516 -22.06 -1.23 -20.75
C VAL A 516 -21.40 0.14 -20.76
N LEU A 517 -20.13 0.19 -20.40
CA LEU A 517 -19.33 1.42 -20.41
C LEU A 517 -18.52 1.56 -21.69
N ARG A 518 -18.19 2.79 -22.04
CA ARG A 518 -17.22 3.14 -23.08
C ARG A 518 -16.30 4.25 -22.59
N ARG A 519 -15.12 4.30 -23.17
CA ARG A 519 -14.22 5.44 -22.96
C ARG A 519 -14.95 6.75 -23.23
N GLY A 520 -14.85 7.70 -22.31
CA GLY A 520 -15.55 8.98 -22.36
C GLY A 520 -16.88 9.00 -21.62
N ASP A 521 -17.42 7.86 -21.17
CA ASP A 521 -18.56 7.85 -20.27
C ASP A 521 -18.15 8.34 -18.87
N THR A 522 -19.08 8.93 -18.15
CA THR A 522 -18.95 9.19 -16.71
C THR A 522 -20.01 8.38 -15.97
N ILE A 523 -19.61 7.63 -14.95
CA ILE A 523 -20.56 6.90 -14.10
C ILE A 523 -20.71 7.58 -12.74
N ILE A 524 -21.90 7.51 -12.20
CA ILE A 524 -22.23 8.02 -10.88
C ILE A 524 -23.19 7.08 -10.16
N SER A 525 -22.89 6.76 -8.90
CA SER A 525 -23.75 5.92 -8.09
C SER A 525 -25.10 6.59 -7.81
N THR A 526 -26.18 5.88 -8.15
CA THR A 526 -27.57 6.29 -7.87
C THR A 526 -28.11 5.67 -6.60
N VAL A 527 -27.39 4.73 -5.99
CA VAL A 527 -27.70 4.12 -4.68
C VAL A 527 -26.50 4.30 -3.75
N ARG A 528 -26.75 4.39 -2.44
CA ARG A 528 -25.72 4.72 -1.44
C ARG A 528 -24.95 6.00 -1.84
N THR A 529 -25.68 7.04 -2.22
CA THR A 529 -25.14 8.26 -2.80
C THR A 529 -24.11 8.97 -1.90
N TYR A 530 -24.12 8.69 -0.59
CA TYR A 530 -23.12 9.17 0.37
C TYR A 530 -21.70 8.67 0.08
N LEU A 531 -21.54 7.53 -0.64
CA LEU A 531 -20.23 7.02 -1.06
C LEU A 531 -19.58 7.86 -2.14
N LYS A 532 -20.33 8.73 -2.81
CA LYS A 532 -19.83 9.63 -3.86
C LYS A 532 -19.02 8.88 -4.93
N ALA A 533 -19.45 7.66 -5.28
CA ALA A 533 -18.79 6.83 -6.28
C ALA A 533 -19.02 7.42 -7.68
N ILE A 534 -18.04 8.16 -8.18
CA ILE A 534 -18.07 8.85 -9.47
C ILE A 534 -16.76 8.55 -10.19
N TRP A 535 -16.84 8.12 -11.45
CA TRP A 535 -15.65 7.85 -12.25
C TRP A 535 -15.85 8.23 -13.71
N TYR A 536 -14.88 8.96 -14.25
CA TYR A 536 -14.74 9.21 -15.68
C TYR A 536 -13.94 8.07 -16.32
N VAL A 537 -14.51 7.39 -17.30
CA VAL A 537 -13.92 6.24 -17.98
C VAL A 537 -12.87 6.73 -18.97
N ASN A 538 -11.61 6.79 -18.55
CA ASN A 538 -10.47 7.29 -19.32
C ASN A 538 -9.66 6.19 -20.03
N GLU A 539 -9.99 4.93 -19.80
CA GLU A 539 -9.31 3.77 -20.39
C GLU A 539 -10.17 3.06 -21.46
N SER A 540 -9.58 2.08 -22.17
CA SER A 540 -10.35 1.21 -23.06
C SER A 540 -11.39 0.42 -22.27
N ALA A 541 -12.62 0.46 -22.73
CA ALA A 541 -13.79 -0.02 -21.99
C ALA A 541 -14.63 -1.05 -22.77
N ASP A 542 -14.03 -1.74 -23.73
CA ASP A 542 -14.76 -2.73 -24.56
C ASP A 542 -15.27 -3.93 -23.74
N ASP A 543 -14.67 -4.16 -22.58
CA ASP A 543 -14.98 -5.21 -21.63
C ASP A 543 -15.42 -4.69 -20.25
N LEU A 544 -15.83 -3.42 -20.12
CA LEU A 544 -16.26 -2.85 -18.84
C LEU A 544 -17.79 -2.88 -18.70
N ILE A 545 -18.27 -3.55 -17.67
CA ILE A 545 -19.68 -3.63 -17.31
C ILE A 545 -19.88 -3.13 -15.88
N ALA A 546 -20.70 -2.09 -15.73
CA ALA A 546 -21.03 -1.56 -14.41
C ALA A 546 -22.36 -2.11 -13.88
N SER A 547 -22.52 -2.03 -12.56
CA SER A 547 -23.76 -2.33 -11.85
C SER A 547 -24.88 -1.39 -12.29
N THR A 548 -26.13 -1.87 -12.29
CA THR A 548 -27.33 -1.02 -12.45
C THR A 548 -27.51 0.01 -11.32
N GLY A 549 -26.73 -0.08 -10.25
CA GLY A 549 -26.62 0.96 -9.22
C GLY A 549 -25.90 2.24 -9.67
N PHE A 550 -25.33 2.24 -10.88
CA PHE A 550 -24.78 3.43 -11.52
C PHE A 550 -25.68 3.98 -12.60
N ALA A 551 -25.77 5.31 -12.70
CA ALA A 551 -26.16 6.00 -13.91
C ALA A 551 -24.93 6.21 -14.80
N VAL A 552 -25.02 5.83 -16.06
CA VAL A 552 -23.98 6.03 -17.08
C VAL A 552 -24.34 7.27 -17.91
N LEU A 553 -23.48 8.26 -17.89
CA LEU A 553 -23.61 9.53 -18.57
C LEU A 553 -22.74 9.52 -19.84
N THR A 554 -23.35 9.29 -20.99
CA THR A 554 -22.66 9.35 -22.28
C THR A 554 -22.74 10.77 -22.82
N PRO A 555 -21.64 11.48 -23.03
CA PRO A 555 -21.63 12.87 -23.52
C PRO A 555 -22.33 13.02 -24.87
N GLY A 556 -23.07 14.11 -25.05
CA GLY A 556 -23.69 14.51 -26.30
C GLY A 556 -22.71 15.28 -27.21
N LYS A 557 -23.20 15.71 -28.38
CA LYS A 557 -22.40 16.57 -29.27
C LYS A 557 -22.10 17.92 -28.60
N GLY A 558 -20.85 18.39 -28.71
CA GLY A 558 -20.40 19.66 -28.13
C GLY A 558 -20.07 19.60 -26.63
N VAL A 559 -20.03 18.41 -26.05
CA VAL A 559 -19.62 18.18 -24.67
C VAL A 559 -18.27 17.47 -24.64
N GLU A 560 -17.27 18.09 -24.04
CA GLU A 560 -15.98 17.47 -23.75
C GLU A 560 -16.18 16.42 -22.64
N PRO A 561 -15.87 15.13 -22.89
CA PRO A 561 -16.19 14.07 -21.95
C PRO A 561 -15.54 14.23 -20.58
N GLU A 562 -14.28 14.64 -20.51
CA GLU A 562 -13.56 14.80 -19.24
C GLU A 562 -14.04 16.04 -18.45
N TYR A 563 -14.44 17.11 -19.16
CA TYR A 563 -15.07 18.27 -18.54
C TYR A 563 -16.37 17.87 -17.83
N LEU A 564 -17.22 17.08 -18.50
CA LEU A 564 -18.41 16.51 -17.88
C LEU A 564 -18.06 15.72 -16.60
N GLY A 565 -17.02 14.91 -16.65
CA GLY A 565 -16.52 14.19 -15.49
C GLY A 565 -16.22 15.10 -14.30
N PHE A 566 -15.56 16.23 -14.52
CA PHE A 566 -15.30 17.21 -13.46
C PHE A 566 -16.55 17.91 -12.95
N VAL A 567 -17.48 18.28 -13.85
CA VAL A 567 -18.77 18.87 -13.45
C VAL A 567 -19.54 17.93 -12.51
N ILE A 568 -19.60 16.64 -12.83
CA ILE A 568 -20.31 15.64 -12.02
C ILE A 568 -19.59 15.38 -10.68
N GLN A 569 -18.28 15.56 -10.61
CA GLN A 569 -17.50 15.47 -9.37
C GLN A 569 -17.59 16.71 -8.48
N SER A 570 -18.06 17.84 -9.02
CA SER A 570 -18.12 19.10 -8.27
C SER A 570 -18.97 18.99 -7.01
N SER A 571 -18.54 19.67 -5.95
CA SER A 571 -19.24 19.67 -4.66
C SER A 571 -20.68 20.12 -4.79
N ALA A 572 -20.94 21.10 -5.64
CA ALA A 572 -22.27 21.62 -5.91
C ALA A 572 -23.20 20.52 -6.46
N PHE A 573 -22.73 19.74 -7.45
CA PHE A 573 -23.49 18.65 -8.05
C PHE A 573 -23.70 17.48 -7.08
N VAL A 574 -22.63 17.06 -6.38
CA VAL A 574 -22.66 15.95 -5.41
C VAL A 574 -23.61 16.27 -4.25
N ASN A 575 -23.53 17.48 -3.69
CA ASN A 575 -24.42 17.91 -2.61
C ASN A 575 -25.90 17.91 -3.05
N ARG A 576 -26.16 18.28 -4.31
CA ARG A 576 -27.51 18.23 -4.86
C ARG A 576 -28.05 16.80 -4.95
N ILE A 577 -27.23 15.85 -5.36
CA ILE A 577 -27.59 14.42 -5.37
C ILE A 577 -27.94 13.96 -3.95
N THR A 578 -27.07 14.22 -2.99
CA THR A 578 -27.27 13.82 -1.59
C THR A 578 -28.56 14.39 -1.02
N ALA A 579 -28.84 15.67 -1.28
CA ALA A 579 -30.06 16.35 -0.82
C ALA A 579 -31.35 15.83 -1.46
N ASN A 580 -31.28 15.19 -2.62
CA ASN A 580 -32.44 14.62 -3.34
C ASN A 580 -32.51 13.09 -3.28
N SER A 581 -31.62 12.46 -2.52
CA SER A 581 -31.64 11.02 -2.29
C SER A 581 -32.67 10.66 -1.22
N ILE A 582 -33.44 9.60 -1.47
CA ILE A 582 -34.50 9.12 -0.59
C ILE A 582 -34.08 7.77 -0.01
N GLY A 583 -34.30 7.57 1.30
CA GLY A 583 -33.98 6.34 2.03
C GLY A 583 -33.03 6.59 3.20
N ILE A 584 -33.17 5.82 4.29
CA ILE A 584 -32.37 5.99 5.51
C ILE A 584 -31.10 5.12 5.45
N ALA A 585 -31.22 3.83 5.21
CA ALA A 585 -30.07 2.92 5.15
C ALA A 585 -29.39 2.89 3.78
N TYR A 586 -30.16 2.98 2.72
CA TYR A 586 -29.68 2.95 1.34
C TYR A 586 -30.26 4.13 0.55
N PRO A 587 -29.81 5.38 0.80
CA PRO A 587 -30.32 6.51 0.08
C PRO A 587 -30.07 6.35 -1.43
N ALA A 588 -31.12 6.57 -2.23
CA ALA A 588 -31.09 6.43 -3.68
C ALA A 588 -31.75 7.61 -4.38
N ILE A 589 -31.30 7.89 -5.60
CA ILE A 589 -31.87 8.92 -6.47
C ILE A 589 -32.34 8.30 -7.78
N ALA A 590 -33.57 8.65 -8.22
CA ALA A 590 -34.06 8.19 -9.50
C ALA A 590 -33.32 8.87 -10.66
N GLU A 591 -32.99 8.12 -11.71
CA GLU A 591 -32.28 8.61 -12.91
C GLU A 591 -33.05 9.77 -13.60
N THR A 592 -34.38 9.73 -13.54
CA THR A 592 -35.23 10.80 -14.07
C THR A 592 -35.10 12.12 -13.31
N VAL A 593 -34.83 12.06 -12.00
CA VAL A 593 -34.54 13.22 -11.14
C VAL A 593 -33.15 13.74 -11.46
N LEU A 594 -32.14 12.83 -11.49
CA LEU A 594 -30.76 13.16 -11.85
C LEU A 594 -30.68 13.89 -13.20
N GLY A 595 -31.36 13.37 -14.20
CA GLY A 595 -31.38 13.95 -15.56
C GLY A 595 -32.00 15.35 -15.65
N ARG A 596 -32.73 15.79 -14.62
CA ARG A 596 -33.32 17.15 -14.54
C ARG A 596 -32.43 18.16 -13.84
N PHE A 597 -31.34 17.71 -13.19
CA PHE A 597 -30.45 18.64 -12.51
C PHE A 597 -29.85 19.62 -13.51
N PRO A 598 -29.90 20.92 -13.22
CA PRO A 598 -29.27 21.90 -14.06
C PRO A 598 -27.75 21.76 -14.00
N VAL A 599 -27.11 21.88 -15.15
CA VAL A 599 -25.67 21.83 -15.34
C VAL A 599 -25.25 23.03 -16.16
N VAL A 600 -24.14 23.63 -15.76
CA VAL A 600 -23.53 24.76 -16.44
C VAL A 600 -22.48 24.26 -17.41
N MET A 601 -22.47 24.84 -18.62
CA MET A 601 -21.58 24.38 -19.69
C MET A 601 -21.04 25.57 -20.47
N PRO A 602 -19.73 25.71 -20.68
CA PRO A 602 -19.15 26.60 -21.66
C PRO A 602 -19.68 26.30 -23.08
N PRO A 603 -19.95 27.29 -23.91
CA PRO A 603 -20.58 27.09 -25.22
C PRO A 603 -19.64 26.40 -26.22
N THR A 604 -18.32 26.45 -26.01
CA THR A 604 -17.32 25.89 -26.93
C THR A 604 -16.57 24.75 -26.31
N VAL A 605 -16.29 23.71 -27.11
CA VAL A 605 -15.43 22.56 -26.67
C VAL A 605 -14.02 23.06 -26.37
N ALA A 606 -13.52 24.07 -27.05
CA ALA A 606 -12.18 24.62 -26.79
C ALA A 606 -12.05 25.21 -25.38
N GLU A 607 -13.06 25.90 -24.88
CA GLU A 607 -13.07 26.44 -23.52
C GLU A 607 -13.18 25.29 -22.48
N GLN A 608 -14.04 24.30 -22.76
CA GLN A 608 -14.13 23.11 -21.91
C GLN A 608 -12.79 22.39 -21.81
N GLN A 609 -12.06 22.23 -22.92
CA GLN A 609 -10.72 21.62 -22.97
C GLN A 609 -9.66 22.46 -22.22
N ALA A 610 -9.72 23.78 -22.33
CA ALA A 610 -8.85 24.67 -21.57
C ALA A 610 -9.05 24.49 -20.06
N ILE A 611 -10.30 24.40 -19.61
CA ILE A 611 -10.63 24.12 -18.20
C ILE A 611 -10.11 22.75 -17.76
N VAL A 612 -10.31 21.71 -18.57
CA VAL A 612 -9.76 20.36 -18.30
C VAL A 612 -8.25 20.39 -18.15
N THR A 613 -7.57 21.09 -19.07
CA THR A 613 -6.10 21.21 -19.05
C THR A 613 -5.62 21.90 -17.76
N HIS A 614 -6.29 22.99 -17.36
CA HIS A 614 -5.99 23.70 -16.13
C HIS A 614 -6.20 22.82 -14.89
N ILE A 615 -7.38 22.19 -14.76
CA ILE A 615 -7.68 21.31 -13.61
C ILE A 615 -6.63 20.19 -13.51
N LYS A 616 -6.26 19.57 -14.64
CA LYS A 616 -5.24 18.51 -14.64
C LYS A 616 -3.87 19.01 -14.22
N ALA A 617 -3.46 20.19 -14.72
CA ALA A 617 -2.18 20.78 -14.35
C ALA A 617 -2.08 21.07 -12.86
N GLU A 618 -3.13 21.69 -12.28
CA GLU A 618 -3.19 22.01 -10.85
C GLU A 618 -3.38 20.75 -9.97
N SER A 619 -4.03 19.71 -10.48
CA SER A 619 -4.30 18.47 -9.73
C SER A 619 -3.09 17.54 -9.66
N VAL A 620 -2.20 17.55 -10.65
CA VAL A 620 -1.03 16.63 -10.71
C VAL A 620 -0.16 16.66 -9.42
N PRO A 621 0.25 17.83 -8.90
CA PRO A 621 1.05 17.86 -7.67
C PRO A 621 0.27 17.35 -6.46
N LEU A 622 -1.05 17.62 -6.38
CA LEU A 622 -1.91 17.16 -5.30
C LEU A 622 -2.10 15.65 -5.36
N ASP A 623 -2.40 15.09 -6.53
CA ASP A 623 -2.53 13.64 -6.75
C ASP A 623 -1.23 12.91 -6.42
N THR A 624 -0.08 13.47 -6.81
CA THR A 624 1.23 12.91 -6.47
C THR A 624 1.45 12.88 -4.95
N ALA A 625 1.09 13.95 -4.25
CA ALA A 625 1.22 14.02 -2.79
C ALA A 625 0.27 13.03 -2.07
N ILE A 626 -0.96 12.86 -2.58
CA ILE A 626 -1.93 11.88 -2.06
C ILE A 626 -1.39 10.45 -2.26
N GLU A 627 -0.90 10.11 -3.47
CA GLU A 627 -0.33 8.80 -3.75
C GLU A 627 0.89 8.51 -2.87
N GLN A 628 1.74 9.50 -2.64
CA GLN A 628 2.88 9.37 -1.75
C GLN A 628 2.43 9.12 -0.30
N ALA A 629 1.46 9.88 0.21
CA ALA A 629 0.94 9.70 1.56
C ALA A 629 0.29 8.31 1.74
N LEU A 630 -0.44 7.80 0.75
CA LEU A 630 -0.99 6.44 0.76
C LEU A 630 0.11 5.36 0.75
N ALA A 631 1.16 5.55 -0.04
CA ALA A 631 2.30 4.64 -0.07
C ALA A 631 3.05 4.63 1.28
N GLU A 632 3.20 5.77 1.93
CA GLU A 632 3.80 5.88 3.26
C GLU A 632 2.96 5.17 4.33
N ILE A 633 1.62 5.30 4.28
CA ILE A 633 0.72 4.54 5.18
C ILE A 633 0.89 3.03 4.98
N LYS A 634 1.01 2.57 3.75
CA LYS A 634 1.24 1.15 3.46
C LYS A 634 2.58 0.67 4.05
N LEU A 635 3.65 1.41 3.81
CA LEU A 635 4.99 1.06 4.31
C LEU A 635 5.07 1.05 5.84
N ILE A 636 4.42 1.99 6.52
CA ILE A 636 4.43 2.00 7.98
C ILE A 636 3.63 0.84 8.58
N ARG A 637 2.57 0.37 7.89
CA ARG A 637 1.85 -0.85 8.27
C ARG A 637 2.73 -2.09 8.12
N GLU A 638 3.43 -2.25 6.98
CA GLU A 638 4.39 -3.34 6.77
C GLU A 638 5.54 -3.31 7.80
N TYR A 639 6.02 -2.11 8.13
CA TYR A 639 7.02 -1.92 9.20
C TYR A 639 6.48 -2.37 10.56
N ARG A 640 5.22 -1.99 10.91
CA ARG A 640 4.55 -2.40 12.13
C ARG A 640 4.45 -3.92 12.25
N ASP A 641 4.02 -4.60 11.20
CA ASP A 641 3.86 -6.05 11.18
C ASP A 641 5.22 -6.76 11.41
N ARG A 642 6.27 -6.24 10.79
CA ARG A 642 7.63 -6.74 11.01
C ARG A 642 8.11 -6.48 12.43
N LEU A 643 7.90 -5.29 12.96
CA LEU A 643 8.26 -4.92 14.32
C LEU A 643 7.59 -5.83 15.35
N ILE A 644 6.29 -6.10 15.16
CA ILE A 644 5.55 -7.05 16.01
C ILE A 644 6.19 -8.44 15.92
N ALA A 645 6.43 -8.95 14.70
CA ALA A 645 7.01 -10.25 14.51
C ALA A 645 8.39 -10.37 15.17
N ASP A 646 9.27 -9.38 14.98
CA ASP A 646 10.63 -9.36 15.56
C ASP A 646 10.57 -9.33 17.10
N ALA A 647 9.69 -8.53 17.69
CA ALA A 647 9.54 -8.42 19.14
C ALA A 647 8.98 -9.71 19.78
N VAL A 648 7.89 -10.27 19.23
CA VAL A 648 7.23 -11.45 19.85
C VAL A 648 7.91 -12.76 19.56
N THR A 649 8.82 -12.80 18.59
CA THR A 649 9.66 -13.99 18.30
C THR A 649 11.06 -13.88 18.87
N GLY A 650 11.37 -12.80 19.61
CA GLY A 650 12.63 -12.61 20.31
C GLY A 650 13.80 -12.25 19.40
N GLN A 651 13.57 -11.62 18.25
CA GLN A 651 14.63 -11.13 17.38
C GLN A 651 15.28 -9.85 17.91
N VAL A 652 14.61 -9.22 18.87
CA VAL A 652 15.04 -7.97 19.53
C VAL A 652 14.96 -8.16 21.04
N ASP A 653 16.05 -7.88 21.75
CA ASP A 653 16.08 -7.89 23.22
C ASP A 653 15.52 -6.59 23.79
N LEU A 654 14.34 -6.69 24.38
CA LEU A 654 13.60 -5.55 24.95
C LEU A 654 13.72 -5.43 26.47
N ARG A 655 14.52 -6.27 27.14
CA ARG A 655 14.65 -6.27 28.61
C ARG A 655 15.18 -4.98 29.20
N GLY A 656 15.98 -4.25 28.43
CA GLY A 656 16.52 -2.94 28.83
C GLY A 656 15.72 -1.74 28.35
N TRP A 657 14.65 -1.93 27.57
CA TRP A 657 13.85 -0.82 27.06
C TRP A 657 12.99 -0.20 28.16
N GLN A 658 12.90 1.13 28.16
CA GLN A 658 12.01 1.89 29.04
C GLN A 658 11.23 2.93 28.24
N PRO A 659 9.94 3.18 28.57
CA PRO A 659 9.13 4.18 27.88
C PRO A 659 9.70 5.58 28.09
N GLY A 660 9.79 6.36 27.00
CA GLY A 660 10.10 7.78 27.04
C GLY A 660 8.86 8.64 27.35
N SER A 661 9.06 9.95 27.48
CA SER A 661 7.96 10.90 27.75
C SER A 661 6.90 10.93 26.65
N ASP A 662 7.29 10.62 25.41
CA ASP A 662 6.44 10.67 24.20
C ASP A 662 5.69 9.36 23.93
N ASP A 663 5.95 8.32 24.73
CA ASP A 663 5.36 6.97 24.59
C ASP A 663 3.98 6.87 25.27
N ALA A 664 3.38 8.00 25.66
CA ALA A 664 2.04 8.03 26.25
C ALA A 664 1.00 7.50 25.23
N VAL A 665 0.31 6.44 25.60
CA VAL A 665 -0.70 5.76 24.78
C VAL A 665 -2.06 6.36 25.07
N SER A 666 -2.75 6.90 24.04
CA SER A 666 -4.18 7.21 24.08
C SER A 666 -4.93 6.20 23.23
N ASP A 667 -6.01 5.63 23.78
CA ASP A 667 -6.85 4.65 23.08
C ASP A 667 -7.47 5.23 21.80
N ASP A 668 -7.71 6.56 21.76
CA ASP A 668 -8.23 7.25 20.58
C ASP A 668 -7.27 7.17 19.38
N TYR A 669 -5.96 7.13 19.62
CA TYR A 669 -4.99 6.96 18.53
C TYR A 669 -4.94 5.52 18.02
N LEU A 670 -5.09 4.55 18.88
CA LEU A 670 -5.07 3.13 18.50
C LEU A 670 -6.22 2.77 17.54
N ALA A 671 -7.35 3.48 17.62
CA ALA A 671 -8.45 3.34 16.66
C ALA A 671 -8.02 3.65 15.21
N ALA A 672 -7.03 4.52 15.01
CA ALA A 672 -6.50 4.84 13.67
C ALA A 672 -5.71 3.69 13.02
N LEU A 673 -5.27 2.70 13.79
CA LEU A 673 -4.63 1.48 13.26
C LEU A 673 -5.64 0.54 12.59
N GLY A 674 -6.90 0.56 13.03
CA GLY A 674 -8.01 -0.13 12.38
C GLY A 674 -8.23 0.49 10.98
N GLY A 675 -8.12 -0.32 9.92
CA GLY A 675 -8.20 0.14 8.55
C GLY A 675 -9.60 0.63 8.16
N ASP A 676 -9.67 1.33 7.01
CA ASP A 676 -10.91 1.62 6.30
C ASP A 676 -11.45 0.39 5.55
N ASP A 677 -10.76 -0.75 5.66
CA ASP A 677 -11.14 -2.00 5.00
C ASP A 677 -12.24 -2.66 5.82
N ALA A 678 -13.45 -2.72 5.24
CA ALA A 678 -14.52 -3.58 5.73
C ALA A 678 -13.95 -5.01 5.83
N ASP A 679 -14.11 -5.64 7.00
CA ASP A 679 -13.61 -6.99 7.25
C ASP A 679 -14.48 -8.00 6.43
N PRO A 680 -13.95 -8.62 5.35
CA PRO A 680 -14.72 -9.56 4.56
C PRO A 680 -15.17 -10.79 5.37
N ALA A 681 -14.53 -11.06 6.50
CA ALA A 681 -14.91 -12.14 7.40
C ALA A 681 -16.25 -11.88 8.15
N GLU A 682 -16.74 -10.64 8.18
CA GLU A 682 -18.04 -10.31 8.78
C GLU A 682 -19.20 -10.34 7.77
N GLU A 683 -18.92 -10.22 6.45
CA GLU A 683 -19.96 -10.21 5.42
C GLU A 683 -20.51 -11.62 5.07
N ASP A 684 -19.69 -12.68 5.20
CA ASP A 684 -20.07 -14.04 4.76
C ASP A 684 -20.56 -14.96 5.89
N ALA A 685 -20.56 -14.53 7.13
CA ALA A 685 -20.93 -15.39 8.27
C ALA A 685 -22.43 -15.70 8.37
N ASP A 686 -23.30 -14.92 7.71
CA ASP A 686 -24.76 -15.02 7.81
C ASP A 686 -25.44 -15.40 6.46
N GLY A 687 -24.69 -15.86 5.46
CA GLY A 687 -25.19 -16.12 4.09
C GLY A 687 -25.58 -17.56 3.76
N ASP A 688 -25.40 -18.53 4.66
CA ASP A 688 -25.72 -19.94 4.44
C ASP A 688 -26.50 -20.53 5.64
N GLU A 689 -27.79 -20.20 5.80
CA GLU A 689 -28.81 -21.03 6.39
C GLU A 689 -29.94 -21.30 5.38
#